data_ddc845b23096a7c0344ea3c23d0a3737
#
_entry.id   ddc845b23096a7c0344ea3c23d0a3737
#
_cell.length_a   1.000
_cell.length_b   1.000
_cell.length_c   1.000
_cell.angle_alpha   90.00
_cell.angle_beta   90.00
_cell.angle_gamma   90.00
#
_symmetry.space_group_name_H-M   'P 1'
#
loop_
_entity.id
_entity.type
_entity.pdbx_description
1 polymer ?
#
loop_
_entity_poly.entity_id
_entity_poly.type
_entity_poly.pdbx_seq_one_letter_code
_entity_poly.pdbx_strand_id
1 'polypeptide(L)'
;MYTEQYNQLNRQRVDWQTEEEVRLGWLTILQNTLAITFHAERGRSDADYNQVIIEFKNVGLFHGNQNSAKFQEALEELSRYIPAKAGIEGLDVRHYQGIAIDGESIAFVHISSENGQPIPGPIMPLSPDSVQMVFEACRQSCRRAVTATNLIEDFGHGSVAGGNLMQALATALMLYLDDPNNNKVKMLYQEWKALYGQVADLSSFQVEAIINSIGFTCTSTSTDKLSRILFVIHTFDSIIIKLLSAEIVSHLTELTSYSDFAQNAVSVSDYELISMLDLDIERSQLYTRANIHGFVEEPLFSWYIDACTSNVYPEVVNDIVTSLKEVLIKLSLYQMEDLSHAQTNDVLKRFYQNIVPQVLRKSLGEFYTPDWLVDVTLDKVEGQFDELKFLDPTCGSASFLLAIIKRIRECSNLSAVDLLQRITQNVWGFDLNPLAVQTARVNYLIALSDLIAEAPGIHIEIPILLADAIYAPAPDEGDTSVVNYVIGSNVADLTITLPTVLSQSRDRLDTVFSIMGECVENDMEPVRMIDGLLVHNAITVEERESWEPILSSTYARVLDLHRRNWNGIWFRIVRNYFWSSTAGEFDVIVGNPPWVRWSKLPELYRNRVAPTCRKYDIFSRTPYYGGNELDISGLITYTVSDKWLRSGGQLIFLLTQTHFQSASSEGFRRFRIDENNFLFPESVEDLKALKPFPDAANKTVIFVAKKGGVQPSFPVDYAVWSSAQGKSRTIPEHATKQEVLNRTTRTFLEANPVQGGSSPWAILPSGDFDICKKLVGKCTWTEGRKGITCDLNGVYFVNVVNVSYDGTRVQIETRPEAGRTNIGPKRRFWVEHNLLYPVIKGASDLKACQYNPQHE
;
A
#
# COMPACT_ATOMS: atom_id res chain seq x y z
N MET A 1 -8.22 -28.50 9.72
CA MET A 1 -7.98 -29.49 8.65
C MET A 1 -7.74 -30.88 9.22
N TYR A 2 -6.93 -31.10 10.24
CA TYR A 2 -6.53 -32.40 10.77
C TYR A 2 -7.30 -32.86 12.02
N THR A 3 -8.58 -32.57 12.15
CA THR A 3 -9.41 -32.89 13.32
C THR A 3 -9.57 -34.40 13.53
N GLU A 4 -9.64 -35.22 12.47
CA GLU A 4 -9.71 -36.67 12.58
C GLU A 4 -8.41 -37.27 13.14
N GLN A 5 -7.26 -36.78 12.71
CA GLN A 5 -5.93 -37.16 13.17
C GLN A 5 -5.74 -36.78 14.64
N TYR A 6 -6.16 -35.59 15.04
CA TYR A 6 -6.20 -35.22 16.45
C TYR A 6 -7.07 -36.18 17.26
N ASN A 7 -8.27 -36.51 16.80
CA ASN A 7 -9.15 -37.43 17.50
C ASN A 7 -8.54 -38.83 17.62
N GLN A 8 -7.79 -39.29 16.64
CA GLN A 8 -7.06 -40.55 16.66
C GLN A 8 -5.93 -40.51 17.71
N LEU A 9 -5.08 -39.49 17.70
CA LEU A 9 -4.02 -39.27 18.68
C LEU A 9 -4.57 -39.17 20.10
N ASN A 10 -5.62 -38.36 20.28
CA ASN A 10 -6.25 -38.16 21.60
C ASN A 10 -6.88 -39.42 22.19
N ARG A 11 -7.33 -40.36 21.35
CA ARG A 11 -7.81 -41.66 21.81
C ARG A 11 -6.65 -42.57 22.19
N GLN A 12 -5.60 -42.64 21.37
CA GLN A 12 -4.46 -43.50 21.57
C GLN A 12 -3.61 -43.10 22.80
N ARG A 13 -3.47 -41.78 23.06
CA ARG A 13 -2.64 -41.25 24.16
C ARG A 13 -3.00 -41.81 25.54
N VAL A 14 -4.26 -42.20 25.74
CA VAL A 14 -4.74 -42.71 27.03
C VAL A 14 -4.02 -44.02 27.40
N ASP A 15 -3.58 -44.77 26.39
CA ASP A 15 -2.92 -46.05 26.55
C ASP A 15 -1.39 -45.93 26.54
N TRP A 16 -0.83 -44.77 26.18
CA TRP A 16 0.62 -44.59 26.11
C TRP A 16 1.25 -44.50 27.50
N GLN A 17 2.38 -45.23 27.69
CA GLN A 17 3.15 -45.20 28.90
C GLN A 17 4.65 -44.97 28.63
N THR A 18 5.09 -45.27 27.43
CA THR A 18 6.50 -45.21 27.02
C THR A 18 6.71 -44.25 25.85
N GLU A 19 7.93 -43.74 25.71
CA GLU A 19 8.39 -42.96 24.60
C GLU A 19 8.18 -43.66 23.25
N GLU A 20 8.43 -44.95 23.20
CA GLU A 20 8.22 -45.77 21.99
C GLU A 20 6.76 -45.80 21.55
N GLU A 21 5.80 -45.86 22.48
CA GLU A 21 4.37 -45.84 22.17
C GLU A 21 3.93 -44.46 21.66
N VAL A 22 4.45 -43.36 22.23
CA VAL A 22 4.23 -42.02 21.74
C VAL A 22 4.76 -41.89 20.30
N ARG A 23 6.01 -42.31 20.08
CA ARG A 23 6.68 -42.25 18.77
C ARG A 23 5.91 -43.06 17.71
N LEU A 24 5.58 -44.31 17.99
CA LEU A 24 4.85 -45.16 17.04
C LEU A 24 3.46 -44.64 16.73
N GLY A 25 2.73 -44.12 17.72
CA GLY A 25 1.41 -43.56 17.57
C GLY A 25 1.45 -42.33 16.61
N TRP A 26 2.34 -41.41 16.86
CA TRP A 26 2.49 -40.21 16.02
C TRP A 26 2.98 -40.57 14.62
N LEU A 27 4.06 -41.31 14.47
CA LEU A 27 4.62 -41.64 13.17
C LEU A 27 3.67 -42.44 12.29
N THR A 28 2.89 -43.34 12.86
CA THR A 28 1.89 -44.11 12.11
C THR A 28 0.82 -43.21 11.50
N ILE A 29 0.32 -42.22 12.25
CA ILE A 29 -0.72 -41.34 11.78
C ILE A 29 -0.15 -40.31 10.78
N LEU A 30 1.05 -39.77 11.03
CA LEU A 30 1.73 -38.85 10.10
C LEU A 30 2.01 -39.53 8.75
N GLN A 31 2.62 -40.72 8.77
CA GLN A 31 2.97 -41.47 7.55
C GLN A 31 1.75 -41.85 6.73
N ASN A 32 0.70 -42.32 7.37
CA ASN A 32 -0.53 -42.71 6.69
C ASN A 32 -1.29 -41.53 6.10
N THR A 33 -1.27 -40.38 6.78
CA THR A 33 -2.03 -39.18 6.35
C THR A 33 -1.30 -38.42 5.25
N LEU A 34 0.02 -38.27 5.38
CA LEU A 34 0.81 -37.46 4.45
C LEU A 34 1.46 -38.28 3.34
N ALA A 35 1.36 -39.61 3.39
CA ALA A 35 2.06 -40.55 2.49
C ALA A 35 3.58 -40.30 2.41
N ILE A 36 4.19 -40.00 3.58
CA ILE A 36 5.62 -39.76 3.74
C ILE A 36 6.26 -40.90 4.53
N THR A 37 7.58 -41.01 4.44
CA THR A 37 8.34 -42.02 5.20
C THR A 37 9.37 -41.32 6.05
N PHE A 38 9.25 -41.50 7.39
CA PHE A 38 10.26 -41.01 8.32
C PHE A 38 11.45 -41.97 8.36
N HIS A 39 12.62 -41.43 8.47
CA HIS A 39 13.82 -42.19 8.76
C HIS A 39 13.95 -42.30 10.28
N ALA A 40 13.77 -43.46 10.83
CA ALA A 40 13.98 -43.75 12.26
C ALA A 40 15.46 -44.01 12.53
N GLU A 41 16.00 -43.48 13.63
CA GLU A 41 17.33 -43.73 14.19
C GLU A 41 18.54 -43.44 13.27
N ARG A 42 18.39 -42.70 12.19
CA ARG A 42 19.52 -42.21 11.40
C ARG A 42 20.22 -41.07 12.13
N GLY A 43 21.42 -41.33 12.67
CA GLY A 43 22.22 -40.34 13.37
C GLY A 43 21.81 -40.07 14.82
N ARG A 44 20.97 -40.92 15.42
CA ARG A 44 20.46 -40.92 16.81
C ARG A 44 19.25 -40.00 17.05
N SER A 45 18.62 -39.39 16.03
CA SER A 45 17.31 -38.74 16.18
C SER A 45 16.20 -39.78 16.20
N ASP A 46 15.11 -39.55 16.93
CA ASP A 46 13.96 -40.44 17.00
C ASP A 46 13.24 -40.60 15.66
N ALA A 47 13.04 -39.49 14.97
CA ALA A 47 12.49 -39.46 13.61
C ALA A 47 12.93 -38.25 12.84
N ASP A 48 13.25 -38.40 11.56
CA ASP A 48 13.51 -37.30 10.67
C ASP A 48 12.84 -37.45 9.30
N TYR A 49 12.37 -36.34 8.76
CA TYR A 49 11.82 -36.25 7.40
C TYR A 49 12.27 -34.95 6.76
N ASN A 50 13.11 -35.01 5.74
CA ASN A 50 13.76 -33.85 5.14
C ASN A 50 14.43 -32.97 6.21
N GLN A 51 14.02 -31.70 6.35
CA GLN A 51 14.55 -30.79 7.34
C GLN A 51 13.71 -30.73 8.64
N VAL A 52 12.77 -31.64 8.84
CA VAL A 52 12.01 -31.77 10.09
C VAL A 52 12.60 -32.90 10.94
N ILE A 53 12.93 -32.59 12.19
CA ILE A 53 13.45 -33.56 13.17
C ILE A 53 12.50 -33.57 14.36
N ILE A 54 12.01 -34.75 14.69
CA ILE A 54 11.07 -34.94 15.82
C ILE A 54 11.78 -35.74 16.90
N GLU A 55 11.73 -35.22 18.11
CA GLU A 55 12.21 -35.87 19.32
C GLU A 55 11.05 -36.23 20.24
N PHE A 56 10.96 -37.45 20.66
CA PHE A 56 9.88 -37.93 21.51
C PHE A 56 10.36 -38.13 22.94
N LYS A 57 9.47 -38.02 23.91
CA LYS A 57 9.71 -38.30 25.33
C LYS A 57 8.49 -39.01 25.93
N ASN A 58 8.70 -39.67 27.08
CA ASN A 58 7.63 -40.33 27.81
C ASN A 58 6.48 -39.36 28.14
N VAL A 59 5.28 -39.90 28.20
CA VAL A 59 4.02 -39.18 28.32
C VAL A 59 4.01 -38.20 29.49
N GLY A 60 3.65 -36.92 29.19
CA GLY A 60 3.37 -35.89 30.19
C GLY A 60 4.59 -35.34 30.94
N LEU A 61 5.81 -35.68 30.55
CA LEU A 61 7.01 -35.26 31.27
C LEU A 61 7.47 -33.81 31.03
N PHE A 62 6.88 -33.13 30.06
CA PHE A 62 7.16 -31.69 29.87
C PHE A 62 6.43 -30.85 30.92
N HIS A 63 5.33 -31.33 31.48
CA HIS A 63 4.53 -30.66 32.51
C HIS A 63 4.12 -29.20 32.11
N GLY A 64 4.07 -28.89 30.82
CA GLY A 64 3.86 -27.53 30.34
C GLY A 64 4.93 -26.50 30.79
N ASN A 65 6.10 -26.99 31.22
CA ASN A 65 7.16 -26.20 31.82
C ASN A 65 8.49 -26.36 31.06
N GLN A 66 8.97 -25.31 30.49
CA GLN A 66 10.24 -25.28 29.77
C GLN A 66 11.46 -25.70 30.63
N ASN A 67 11.39 -25.52 31.94
CA ASN A 67 12.45 -25.92 32.86
C ASN A 67 12.37 -27.38 33.29
N SER A 68 11.43 -28.18 32.76
CA SER A 68 11.38 -29.61 33.09
C SER A 68 12.61 -30.35 32.56
N ALA A 69 13.14 -31.28 33.34
CA ALA A 69 14.36 -32.01 32.98
C ALA A 69 14.26 -32.74 31.64
N LYS A 70 13.07 -33.29 31.32
CA LYS A 70 12.85 -34.02 30.06
C LYS A 70 12.66 -33.10 28.86
N PHE A 71 12.14 -31.91 29.07
CA PHE A 71 12.10 -30.92 28.00
C PHE A 71 13.49 -30.39 27.69
N GLN A 72 14.30 -30.10 28.72
CA GLN A 72 15.71 -29.69 28.53
C GLN A 72 16.54 -30.79 27.84
N GLU A 73 16.32 -32.06 28.17
CA GLU A 73 16.94 -33.19 27.49
C GLU A 73 16.57 -33.22 26.00
N ALA A 74 15.29 -33.00 25.63
CA ALA A 74 14.85 -32.94 24.25
C ALA A 74 15.49 -31.74 23.50
N LEU A 75 15.65 -30.58 24.16
CA LEU A 75 16.35 -29.42 23.59
C LEU A 75 17.84 -29.71 23.33
N GLU A 76 18.52 -30.36 24.27
CA GLU A 76 19.93 -30.74 24.10
C GLU A 76 20.09 -31.73 22.94
N GLU A 77 19.17 -32.64 22.77
CA GLU A 77 19.19 -33.62 21.68
C GLU A 77 18.95 -32.97 20.33
N LEU A 78 17.93 -32.12 20.20
CA LEU A 78 17.66 -31.37 18.99
C LEU A 78 18.82 -30.41 18.63
N SER A 79 19.43 -29.75 19.64
CA SER A 79 20.60 -28.87 19.42
C SER A 79 21.83 -29.59 18.92
N ARG A 80 21.91 -30.91 19.13
CA ARG A 80 22.97 -31.77 18.63
C ARG A 80 22.66 -32.37 17.27
N TYR A 81 21.39 -32.81 17.06
CA TYR A 81 20.98 -33.51 15.83
C TYR A 81 20.83 -32.58 14.64
N ILE A 82 20.22 -31.38 14.82
CA ILE A 82 19.99 -30.43 13.74
C ILE A 82 21.31 -29.96 13.11
N PRO A 83 22.31 -29.45 13.88
CA PRO A 83 23.58 -29.02 13.28
C PRO A 83 24.36 -30.18 12.64
N ALA A 84 24.30 -31.37 13.24
CA ALA A 84 24.97 -32.54 12.68
C ALA A 84 24.39 -32.94 11.32
N LYS A 85 23.05 -32.92 11.19
CA LYS A 85 22.37 -33.25 9.93
C LYS A 85 22.59 -32.13 8.90
N ALA A 86 22.49 -30.87 9.31
CA ALA A 86 22.76 -29.71 8.46
C ALA A 86 24.18 -29.76 7.86
N GLY A 87 25.18 -30.11 8.68
CA GLY A 87 26.55 -30.27 8.22
C GLY A 87 26.72 -31.42 7.20
N ILE A 88 25.98 -32.52 7.36
CA ILE A 88 26.01 -33.63 6.40
C ILE A 88 25.34 -33.25 5.07
N GLU A 89 24.21 -32.54 5.13
CA GLU A 89 23.43 -32.15 3.95
C GLU A 89 24.01 -30.89 3.27
N GLY A 90 24.92 -30.16 3.92
CA GLY A 90 25.47 -28.92 3.42
C GLY A 90 24.48 -27.77 3.42
N LEU A 91 23.51 -27.81 4.33
CA LEU A 91 22.46 -26.79 4.48
C LEU A 91 22.67 -25.98 5.76
N ASP A 92 22.09 -24.79 5.81
CA ASP A 92 22.07 -23.98 7.01
C ASP A 92 21.09 -24.54 8.05
N VAL A 93 21.43 -24.45 9.34
CA VAL A 93 20.58 -24.90 10.46
C VAL A 93 19.20 -24.22 10.48
N ARG A 94 19.10 -23.01 9.93
CA ARG A 94 17.87 -22.24 9.83
C ARG A 94 16.77 -22.89 8.99
N HIS A 95 17.14 -23.80 8.08
CA HIS A 95 16.17 -24.54 7.26
C HIS A 95 15.49 -25.66 8.03
N TYR A 96 16.01 -26.03 9.20
CA TYR A 96 15.54 -27.16 9.99
C TYR A 96 14.48 -26.74 11.01
N GLN A 97 13.49 -27.60 11.18
CA GLN A 97 12.46 -27.50 12.20
C GLN A 97 12.62 -28.65 13.19
N GLY A 98 12.93 -28.34 14.44
CA GLY A 98 12.87 -29.27 15.54
C GLY A 98 11.46 -29.33 16.15
N ILE A 99 11.00 -30.51 16.54
CA ILE A 99 9.72 -30.69 17.23
C ILE A 99 9.94 -31.62 18.40
N ALA A 100 9.61 -31.22 19.62
CA ALA A 100 9.64 -32.02 20.82
C ALA A 100 8.21 -32.43 21.21
N ILE A 101 7.98 -33.74 21.44
CA ILE A 101 6.65 -34.30 21.73
C ILE A 101 6.74 -35.26 22.91
N ASP A 102 5.88 -35.09 23.92
CA ASP A 102 5.74 -36.04 25.04
C ASP A 102 4.35 -36.70 25.11
N GLY A 103 3.60 -36.71 24.01
CA GLY A 103 2.27 -37.30 23.91
C GLY A 103 1.14 -36.45 24.50
N GLU A 104 1.41 -35.56 25.46
CA GLU A 104 0.46 -34.58 26.01
C GLU A 104 0.75 -33.17 25.55
N SER A 105 2.01 -32.90 25.20
CA SER A 105 2.50 -31.56 24.83
C SER A 105 3.39 -31.63 23.60
N ILE A 106 3.46 -30.50 22.90
CA ILE A 106 4.23 -30.29 21.66
C ILE A 106 4.94 -28.95 21.78
N ALA A 107 6.23 -28.92 21.42
CA ALA A 107 6.96 -27.66 21.28
C ALA A 107 7.79 -27.67 19.99
N PHE A 108 7.81 -26.54 19.29
CA PHE A 108 8.68 -26.32 18.14
C PHE A 108 10.01 -25.72 18.61
N VAL A 109 11.11 -26.10 17.98
CA VAL A 109 12.45 -25.70 18.40
C VAL A 109 13.27 -25.28 17.19
N HIS A 110 13.87 -24.11 17.24
CA HIS A 110 14.81 -23.65 16.23
C HIS A 110 16.24 -23.67 16.80
N ILE A 111 17.24 -23.67 15.96
CA ILE A 111 18.64 -23.57 16.38
C ILE A 111 19.20 -22.24 15.88
N SER A 112 19.72 -21.45 16.79
CA SER A 112 20.39 -20.18 16.46
C SER A 112 21.60 -20.43 15.57
N SER A 113 21.67 -19.77 14.45
CA SER A 113 22.85 -19.82 13.55
C SER A 113 24.08 -19.12 14.12
N GLU A 114 23.90 -18.20 15.08
CA GLU A 114 24.98 -17.42 15.68
C GLU A 114 25.74 -18.20 16.75
N ASN A 115 25.01 -18.87 17.63
CA ASN A 115 25.60 -19.50 18.82
C ASN A 115 25.28 -21.01 18.95
N GLY A 116 24.48 -21.57 18.02
CA GLY A 116 24.08 -22.98 18.02
C GLY A 116 23.13 -23.38 19.17
N GLN A 117 22.59 -22.41 19.90
CA GLN A 117 21.70 -22.70 21.03
C GLN A 117 20.26 -22.99 20.54
N PRO A 118 19.52 -23.87 21.21
CA PRO A 118 18.14 -24.14 20.92
C PRO A 118 17.25 -22.96 21.38
N ILE A 119 16.35 -22.54 20.51
CA ILE A 119 15.33 -21.53 20.77
C ILE A 119 13.98 -22.24 20.78
N PRO A 120 13.43 -22.57 21.96
CA PRO A 120 12.14 -23.25 22.04
C PRO A 120 10.98 -22.28 21.89
N GLY A 121 9.96 -22.68 21.15
CA GLY A 121 8.64 -22.05 21.17
C GLY A 121 7.84 -22.44 22.44
N PRO A 122 6.57 -22.02 22.54
CA PRO A 122 5.70 -22.40 23.65
C PRO A 122 5.47 -23.91 23.71
N ILE A 123 5.36 -24.46 24.92
CA ILE A 123 4.90 -25.81 25.10
C ILE A 123 3.38 -25.82 25.01
N MET A 124 2.85 -26.30 23.90
CA MET A 124 1.42 -26.36 23.61
C MET A 124 0.82 -27.68 24.06
N PRO A 125 -0.40 -27.73 24.63
CA PRO A 125 -1.09 -28.97 24.87
C PRO A 125 -1.45 -29.66 23.54
N LEU A 126 -1.67 -30.96 23.58
CA LEU A 126 -2.20 -31.69 22.43
C LEU A 126 -3.62 -31.21 22.12
N SER A 127 -3.74 -30.46 21.05
CA SER A 127 -4.96 -29.82 20.57
C SER A 127 -5.11 -29.97 19.06
N PRO A 128 -6.28 -29.72 18.47
CA PRO A 128 -6.42 -29.69 17.00
C PRO A 128 -5.41 -28.76 16.33
N ASP A 129 -5.14 -27.60 16.91
CA ASP A 129 -4.24 -26.58 16.37
C ASP A 129 -2.77 -27.02 16.45
N SER A 130 -2.30 -27.53 17.58
CA SER A 130 -0.93 -28.02 17.74
C SER A 130 -0.66 -29.25 16.87
N VAL A 131 -1.64 -30.14 16.70
CA VAL A 131 -1.55 -31.28 15.77
C VAL A 131 -1.47 -30.74 14.33
N GLN A 132 -2.31 -29.79 13.96
CA GLN A 132 -2.26 -29.19 12.63
C GLN A 132 -0.89 -28.57 12.33
N MET A 133 -0.25 -27.89 13.29
CA MET A 133 1.10 -27.34 13.13
C MET A 133 2.13 -28.43 12.80
N VAL A 134 2.11 -29.55 13.51
CA VAL A 134 3.02 -30.68 13.24
C VAL A 134 2.81 -31.26 11.84
N PHE A 135 1.56 -31.43 11.42
CA PHE A 135 1.23 -31.94 10.10
C PHE A 135 1.67 -30.97 8.99
N GLU A 136 1.45 -29.66 9.18
CA GLU A 136 1.88 -28.66 8.21
C GLU A 136 3.41 -28.55 8.14
N ALA A 137 4.12 -28.61 9.26
CA ALA A 137 5.58 -28.63 9.28
C ALA A 137 6.13 -29.84 8.50
N CYS A 138 5.60 -31.04 8.73
CA CYS A 138 5.99 -32.21 7.99
C CYS A 138 5.61 -32.15 6.50
N ARG A 139 4.45 -31.56 6.17
CA ARG A 139 4.02 -31.36 4.79
C ARG A 139 4.90 -30.39 4.02
N GLN A 140 5.35 -29.31 4.65
CA GLN A 140 6.26 -28.35 4.06
C GLN A 140 7.69 -28.87 3.98
N SER A 141 8.06 -29.77 4.85
CA SER A 141 9.34 -30.45 4.92
C SER A 141 10.56 -29.61 5.30
N CYS A 142 10.44 -28.29 5.31
CA CYS A 142 11.46 -27.32 5.77
C CYS A 142 10.79 -26.01 6.20
N ARG A 143 11.50 -25.15 6.93
CA ARG A 143 11.06 -23.78 7.18
C ARG A 143 11.10 -22.98 5.87
N ARG A 144 10.11 -22.14 5.65
CA ARG A 144 9.98 -21.35 4.41
C ARG A 144 10.68 -20.00 4.51
N ALA A 145 11.44 -19.66 3.51
CA ALA A 145 11.98 -18.30 3.38
C ALA A 145 10.86 -17.28 3.11
N VAL A 146 10.98 -16.08 3.65
CA VAL A 146 10.06 -14.97 3.39
C VAL A 146 10.33 -14.43 1.98
N THR A 147 9.63 -14.98 1.01
CA THR A 147 9.66 -14.56 -0.39
C THR A 147 8.25 -14.22 -0.88
N ALA A 148 8.16 -13.35 -1.86
CA ALA A 148 6.86 -13.01 -2.45
C ALA A 148 6.12 -14.27 -2.96
N THR A 149 6.82 -15.20 -3.58
CA THR A 149 6.24 -16.45 -4.09
C THR A 149 5.64 -17.28 -2.96
N ASN A 150 6.40 -17.52 -1.89
CA ASN A 150 5.94 -18.29 -0.75
C ASN A 150 4.75 -17.63 -0.04
N LEU A 151 4.82 -16.30 0.17
CA LEU A 151 3.71 -15.54 0.77
C LEU A 151 2.45 -15.61 -0.09
N ILE A 152 2.57 -15.54 -1.42
CA ILE A 152 1.43 -15.65 -2.35
C ILE A 152 0.85 -17.07 -2.31
N GLU A 153 1.69 -18.11 -2.27
CA GLU A 153 1.23 -19.50 -2.20
C GLU A 153 0.47 -19.79 -0.90
N ASP A 154 0.93 -19.27 0.23
CA ASP A 154 0.32 -19.54 1.53
C ASP A 154 -0.81 -18.58 1.91
N PHE A 155 -0.70 -17.31 1.55
CA PHE A 155 -1.62 -16.25 1.97
C PHE A 155 -2.33 -15.53 0.82
N GLY A 156 -1.99 -15.81 -0.44
CA GLY A 156 -2.72 -15.23 -1.57
C GLY A 156 -4.19 -15.66 -1.59
N HIS A 157 -5.04 -14.89 -2.25
CA HIS A 157 -6.48 -15.17 -2.33
C HIS A 157 -6.82 -16.55 -2.97
N GLY A 158 -5.91 -17.13 -3.72
CA GLY A 158 -6.04 -18.49 -4.26
C GLY A 158 -5.54 -19.60 -3.32
N SER A 159 -4.93 -19.25 -2.18
CA SER A 159 -4.49 -20.22 -1.18
C SER A 159 -5.64 -20.68 -0.29
N VAL A 160 -5.48 -21.82 0.39
CA VAL A 160 -6.52 -22.34 1.29
C VAL A 160 -6.68 -21.42 2.49
N ALA A 161 -5.59 -21.08 3.19
CA ALA A 161 -5.65 -20.23 4.38
C ALA A 161 -6.13 -18.80 4.05
N GLY A 162 -5.56 -18.19 3.00
CA GLY A 162 -5.97 -16.85 2.56
C GLY A 162 -7.42 -16.81 2.08
N GLY A 163 -7.85 -17.81 1.28
CA GLY A 163 -9.21 -17.91 0.78
C GLY A 163 -10.23 -18.11 1.90
N ASN A 164 -9.94 -18.96 2.90
CA ASN A 164 -10.81 -19.18 4.06
C ASN A 164 -10.98 -17.90 4.88
N LEU A 165 -9.90 -17.19 5.19
CA LEU A 165 -9.96 -15.94 5.95
C LEU A 165 -10.74 -14.86 5.18
N MET A 166 -10.47 -14.68 3.89
CA MET A 166 -11.23 -13.73 3.08
C MET A 166 -12.73 -14.05 3.03
N GLN A 167 -13.09 -15.33 2.88
CA GLN A 167 -14.50 -15.75 2.86
C GLN A 167 -15.17 -15.52 4.23
N ALA A 168 -14.49 -15.84 5.35
CA ALA A 168 -14.98 -15.58 6.69
C ALA A 168 -15.21 -14.08 6.93
N LEU A 169 -14.23 -13.24 6.58
CA LEU A 169 -14.34 -11.77 6.66
C LEU A 169 -15.47 -11.23 5.77
N ALA A 170 -15.62 -11.76 4.55
CA ALA A 170 -16.68 -11.33 3.65
C ALA A 170 -18.07 -11.66 4.21
N THR A 171 -18.25 -12.85 4.75
CA THR A 171 -19.51 -13.28 5.37
C THR A 171 -19.84 -12.42 6.59
N ALA A 172 -18.85 -12.20 7.46
CA ALA A 172 -19.01 -11.33 8.62
C ALA A 172 -19.37 -9.90 8.23
N LEU A 173 -18.59 -9.28 7.32
CA LEU A 173 -18.85 -7.90 6.92
C LEU A 173 -20.25 -7.69 6.38
N MET A 174 -20.76 -8.60 5.56
CA MET A 174 -22.10 -8.49 4.99
C MET A 174 -23.16 -8.51 6.09
N LEU A 175 -23.05 -9.42 7.07
CA LEU A 175 -23.98 -9.49 8.20
C LEU A 175 -23.93 -8.22 9.06
N TYR A 176 -22.73 -7.76 9.42
CA TYR A 176 -22.58 -6.58 10.28
C TYR A 176 -22.98 -5.27 9.59
N LEU A 177 -22.77 -5.13 8.26
CA LEU A 177 -23.23 -3.96 7.51
C LEU A 177 -24.73 -3.93 7.32
N ASP A 178 -25.38 -5.08 7.26
CA ASP A 178 -26.84 -5.17 7.09
C ASP A 178 -27.58 -5.14 8.44
N ASP A 179 -26.91 -5.32 9.58
CA ASP A 179 -27.47 -5.21 10.93
C ASP A 179 -27.75 -3.75 11.29
N PRO A 180 -29.02 -3.36 11.53
CA PRO A 180 -29.37 -1.98 11.88
C PRO A 180 -28.76 -1.49 13.19
N ASN A 181 -28.37 -2.39 14.10
CA ASN A 181 -27.84 -2.06 15.41
C ASN A 181 -26.30 -1.90 15.42
N ASN A 182 -25.62 -2.33 14.37
CA ASN A 182 -24.16 -2.22 14.29
C ASN A 182 -23.75 -0.93 13.58
N ASN A 183 -23.52 0.12 14.34
CA ASN A 183 -23.09 1.40 13.79
C ASN A 183 -21.57 1.49 13.59
N LYS A 184 -20.76 0.76 14.38
CA LYS A 184 -19.29 0.87 14.34
C LYS A 184 -18.70 0.33 13.05
N VAL A 185 -19.06 -0.89 12.63
CA VAL A 185 -18.57 -1.47 11.38
C VAL A 185 -19.05 -0.64 10.18
N LYS A 186 -20.32 -0.17 10.22
CA LYS A 186 -20.84 0.73 9.19
C LYS A 186 -20.02 2.01 9.06
N MET A 187 -19.67 2.60 10.19
CA MET A 187 -18.86 3.82 10.23
C MET A 187 -17.46 3.58 9.62
N LEU A 188 -16.73 2.56 10.09
CA LEU A 188 -15.41 2.23 9.56
C LEU A 188 -15.45 1.99 8.05
N TYR A 189 -16.47 1.26 7.59
CA TYR A 189 -16.71 1.06 6.16
C TYR A 189 -16.98 2.37 5.41
N GLN A 190 -17.80 3.26 5.97
CA GLN A 190 -18.14 4.54 5.33
C GLN A 190 -16.94 5.49 5.28
N GLU A 191 -16.13 5.54 6.34
CA GLU A 191 -14.90 6.33 6.36
C GLU A 191 -13.89 5.80 5.34
N TRP A 192 -13.66 4.49 5.33
CA TRP A 192 -12.83 3.89 4.30
C TRP A 192 -13.37 4.21 2.90
N LYS A 193 -14.69 4.11 2.70
CA LYS A 193 -15.33 4.41 1.42
C LYS A 193 -15.21 5.87 1.04
N ALA A 194 -15.27 6.80 1.99
CA ALA A 194 -15.08 8.23 1.74
C ALA A 194 -13.65 8.56 1.31
N LEU A 195 -12.66 7.86 1.85
CA LEU A 195 -11.24 8.05 1.54
C LEU A 195 -10.81 7.26 0.29
N TYR A 196 -11.26 6.02 0.16
CA TYR A 196 -10.76 5.05 -0.83
C TYR A 196 -11.83 4.42 -1.71
N GLY A 197 -13.07 4.37 -1.26
CA GLY A 197 -14.19 3.72 -1.96
C GLY A 197 -14.62 4.41 -3.25
N GLN A 198 -13.87 5.40 -3.62
CA GLN A 198 -14.02 6.23 -4.79
C GLN A 198 -13.37 5.57 -6.00
N VAL A 199 -13.50 4.26 -6.06
CA VAL A 199 -13.14 3.51 -7.26
C VAL A 199 -13.87 4.16 -8.42
N ALA A 200 -13.09 4.65 -9.38
CA ALA A 200 -13.60 5.27 -10.59
C ALA A 200 -14.76 4.46 -11.18
N ASP A 201 -15.71 5.11 -11.85
CA ASP A 201 -16.83 4.50 -12.57
C ASP A 201 -16.42 3.23 -13.32
N LEU A 202 -16.35 2.11 -12.61
CA LEU A 202 -16.15 0.81 -13.21
C LEU A 202 -17.49 0.35 -13.80
N SER A 203 -17.44 -0.12 -15.03
CA SER A 203 -18.62 -0.72 -15.65
C SER A 203 -19.00 -2.01 -14.89
N SER A 204 -20.29 -2.38 -14.91
CA SER A 204 -20.77 -3.62 -14.29
C SER A 204 -19.99 -4.86 -14.75
N PHE A 205 -19.57 -4.87 -16.02
CA PHE A 205 -18.73 -5.94 -16.57
C PHE A 205 -17.34 -6.01 -15.91
N GLN A 206 -16.70 -4.86 -15.65
CA GLN A 206 -15.40 -4.80 -14.95
C GLN A 206 -15.56 -5.25 -13.49
N VAL A 207 -16.64 -4.82 -12.83
CA VAL A 207 -16.95 -5.26 -11.46
C VAL A 207 -17.10 -6.77 -11.38
N GLU A 208 -17.87 -7.38 -12.29
CA GLU A 208 -18.04 -8.83 -12.35
C GLU A 208 -16.72 -9.55 -12.64
N ALA A 209 -15.88 -9.00 -13.54
CA ALA A 209 -14.57 -9.57 -13.84
C ALA A 209 -13.64 -9.56 -12.61
N ILE A 210 -13.66 -8.49 -11.81
CA ILE A 210 -12.91 -8.39 -10.55
C ILE A 210 -13.41 -9.43 -9.54
N ILE A 211 -14.74 -9.49 -9.33
CA ILE A 211 -15.37 -10.44 -8.40
C ILE A 211 -15.00 -11.88 -8.76
N ASN A 212 -15.09 -12.23 -10.04
CA ASN A 212 -14.78 -13.57 -10.51
C ASN A 212 -13.28 -13.92 -10.38
N SER A 213 -12.40 -12.92 -10.45
CA SER A 213 -10.95 -13.13 -10.30
C SER A 213 -10.51 -13.35 -8.85
N ILE A 214 -11.31 -12.92 -7.89
CA ILE A 214 -10.97 -12.98 -6.45
C ILE A 214 -11.33 -14.33 -5.81
N GLY A 215 -12.27 -15.08 -6.43
CA GLY A 215 -12.57 -16.47 -6.04
C GLY A 215 -13.47 -16.64 -4.82
N PHE A 216 -13.90 -15.58 -4.11
CA PHE A 216 -14.89 -15.72 -3.05
C PHE A 216 -16.27 -15.23 -3.47
N THR A 217 -17.31 -15.84 -2.90
CA THR A 217 -18.70 -15.53 -3.24
C THR A 217 -19.29 -14.51 -2.28
N CYS A 218 -19.87 -13.46 -2.86
CA CYS A 218 -20.62 -12.47 -2.11
C CYS A 218 -22.08 -12.48 -2.56
N THR A 219 -22.99 -12.77 -1.64
CA THR A 219 -24.43 -12.90 -1.93
C THR A 219 -25.21 -11.58 -1.86
N SER A 220 -24.54 -10.45 -1.61
CA SER A 220 -25.18 -9.15 -1.49
C SER A 220 -25.80 -8.67 -2.81
N THR A 221 -27.04 -8.18 -2.74
CA THR A 221 -27.75 -7.49 -3.83
C THR A 221 -27.48 -5.98 -3.83
N SER A 222 -26.63 -5.50 -2.95
CA SER A 222 -26.32 -4.08 -2.74
C SER A 222 -25.64 -3.44 -3.98
N THR A 223 -26.01 -2.19 -4.25
CA THR A 223 -25.39 -1.39 -5.33
C THR A 223 -23.91 -1.07 -5.06
N ASP A 224 -23.45 -1.20 -3.81
CA ASP A 224 -22.06 -0.99 -3.40
C ASP A 224 -21.28 -2.29 -3.17
N LYS A 225 -21.72 -3.39 -3.79
CA LYS A 225 -21.09 -4.71 -3.69
C LYS A 225 -19.57 -4.67 -3.91
N LEU A 226 -19.11 -3.93 -4.91
CA LEU A 226 -17.69 -3.80 -5.20
C LEU A 226 -16.94 -3.13 -4.04
N SER A 227 -17.47 -2.05 -3.49
CA SER A 227 -16.84 -1.35 -2.35
C SER A 227 -16.74 -2.25 -1.12
N ARG A 228 -17.78 -3.07 -0.85
CA ARG A 228 -17.75 -4.04 0.26
C ARG A 228 -16.67 -5.11 0.04
N ILE A 229 -16.57 -5.65 -1.16
CA ILE A 229 -15.54 -6.64 -1.53
C ILE A 229 -14.14 -6.05 -1.36
N LEU A 230 -13.93 -4.82 -1.82
CA LEU A 230 -12.67 -4.12 -1.66
C LEU A 230 -12.30 -3.88 -0.20
N PHE A 231 -13.26 -3.53 0.62
CA PHE A 231 -13.02 -3.36 2.05
C PHE A 231 -12.63 -4.68 2.72
N VAL A 232 -13.20 -5.81 2.30
CA VAL A 232 -12.76 -7.15 2.75
C VAL A 232 -11.32 -7.43 2.32
N ILE A 233 -10.97 -7.19 1.07
CA ILE A 233 -9.60 -7.39 0.56
C ILE A 233 -8.63 -6.54 1.36
N HIS A 234 -8.93 -5.27 1.56
CA HIS A 234 -8.06 -4.37 2.31
C HIS A 234 -7.95 -4.76 3.79
N THR A 235 -9.03 -5.26 4.40
CA THR A 235 -8.97 -5.80 5.77
C THR A 235 -8.07 -7.03 5.83
N PHE A 236 -8.24 -7.95 4.89
CA PHE A 236 -7.42 -9.15 4.79
C PHE A 236 -5.93 -8.80 4.62
N ASP A 237 -5.61 -7.92 3.67
CA ASP A 237 -4.23 -7.48 3.44
C ASP A 237 -3.63 -6.84 4.68
N SER A 238 -4.40 -5.97 5.34
CA SER A 238 -3.99 -5.33 6.59
C SER A 238 -3.66 -6.36 7.69
N ILE A 239 -4.48 -7.39 7.84
CA ILE A 239 -4.25 -8.47 8.81
C ILE A 239 -2.95 -9.20 8.48
N ILE A 240 -2.77 -9.67 7.25
CA ILE A 240 -1.56 -10.42 6.86
C ILE A 240 -0.29 -9.58 7.05
N ILE A 241 -0.30 -8.32 6.62
CA ILE A 241 0.85 -7.42 6.76
C ILE A 241 1.18 -7.19 8.24
N LYS A 242 0.17 -6.98 9.09
CA LYS A 242 0.36 -6.78 10.53
C LYS A 242 0.88 -8.04 11.23
N LEU A 243 0.34 -9.22 10.92
CA LEU A 243 0.80 -10.49 11.49
C LEU A 243 2.26 -10.78 11.07
N LEU A 244 2.60 -10.56 9.80
CA LEU A 244 3.97 -10.71 9.33
C LEU A 244 4.91 -9.73 10.04
N SER A 245 4.51 -8.49 10.25
CA SER A 245 5.32 -7.50 10.96
C SER A 245 5.49 -7.83 12.44
N ALA A 246 4.46 -8.39 13.08
CA ALA A 246 4.54 -8.85 14.47
C ALA A 246 5.54 -10.00 14.63
N GLU A 247 5.55 -10.92 13.69
CA GLU A 247 6.51 -12.01 13.64
C GLU A 247 7.94 -11.49 13.52
N ILE A 248 8.17 -10.55 12.57
CA ILE A 248 9.46 -9.91 12.36
C ILE A 248 9.94 -9.18 13.64
N VAL A 249 9.09 -8.35 14.25
CA VAL A 249 9.46 -7.58 15.45
C VAL A 249 9.72 -8.48 16.64
N SER A 250 8.92 -9.52 16.84
CA SER A 250 9.13 -10.49 17.93
C SER A 250 10.48 -11.18 17.79
N HIS A 251 10.87 -11.49 16.56
CA HIS A 251 12.15 -12.12 16.28
C HIS A 251 13.36 -11.18 16.47
N LEU A 252 13.22 -9.90 16.08
CA LEU A 252 14.30 -8.91 16.20
C LEU A 252 14.56 -8.44 17.63
N THR A 253 13.60 -8.50 18.52
CA THR A 253 13.66 -7.78 19.80
C THR A 253 13.61 -8.67 21.03
N GLU A 254 13.48 -9.98 20.86
CA GLU A 254 13.39 -10.96 21.98
C GLU A 254 12.37 -10.56 23.08
N LEU A 255 11.32 -9.84 22.70
CA LEU A 255 10.34 -9.25 23.62
C LEU A 255 9.47 -10.22 24.37
N THR A 256 9.38 -11.45 23.89
CA THR A 256 8.57 -12.50 24.49
C THR A 256 9.49 -13.61 25.03
N SER A 257 8.97 -14.44 25.93
CA SER A 257 9.67 -15.68 26.35
C SER A 257 9.87 -16.63 25.16
N TYR A 258 9.27 -16.31 24.01
CA TYR A 258 9.28 -17.05 22.76
C TYR A 258 9.63 -16.08 21.63
N SER A 259 10.51 -16.49 20.76
CA SER A 259 10.90 -15.69 19.59
C SER A 259 9.84 -15.60 18.50
N ASP A 260 8.78 -16.38 18.56
CA ASP A 260 7.74 -16.53 17.54
C ASP A 260 6.38 -16.01 18.04
N PHE A 261 5.91 -14.89 17.50
CA PHE A 261 4.57 -14.36 17.78
C PHE A 261 3.47 -15.33 17.34
N ALA A 262 3.59 -15.89 16.14
CA ALA A 262 2.58 -16.77 15.55
C ALA A 262 2.42 -18.07 16.35
N GLN A 263 3.52 -18.71 16.80
CA GLN A 263 3.44 -19.90 17.65
C GLN A 263 2.76 -19.61 18.98
N ASN A 264 3.12 -18.49 19.60
CA ASN A 264 2.48 -18.07 20.84
C ASN A 264 0.97 -17.81 20.66
N ALA A 265 0.58 -17.12 19.59
CA ALA A 265 -0.81 -16.81 19.27
C ALA A 265 -1.66 -18.09 19.00
N VAL A 266 -1.08 -19.11 18.39
CA VAL A 266 -1.78 -20.40 18.20
C VAL A 266 -1.89 -21.20 19.50
N SER A 267 -0.95 -21.05 20.44
CA SER A 267 -0.92 -21.81 21.69
C SER A 267 -1.97 -21.40 22.73
N VAL A 268 -2.55 -20.23 22.60
CA VAL A 268 -3.53 -19.65 23.55
C VAL A 268 -4.97 -19.99 23.16
N SER A 269 -5.91 -19.77 24.09
CA SER A 269 -7.33 -19.94 23.82
C SER A 269 -7.84 -18.91 22.80
N ASP A 270 -9.01 -19.17 22.18
CA ASP A 270 -9.62 -18.26 21.20
C ASP A 270 -9.86 -16.85 21.76
N TYR A 271 -10.28 -16.79 23.02
CA TYR A 271 -10.49 -15.51 23.71
C TYR A 271 -9.17 -14.74 23.90
N GLU A 272 -8.12 -15.44 24.35
CA GLU A 272 -6.78 -14.84 24.52
C GLU A 272 -6.18 -14.45 23.19
N LEU A 273 -6.37 -15.22 22.12
CA LEU A 273 -5.95 -14.86 20.77
C LEU A 273 -6.57 -13.53 20.32
N ILE A 274 -7.88 -13.37 20.46
CA ILE A 274 -8.54 -12.10 20.08
C ILE A 274 -8.05 -10.95 20.95
N SER A 275 -7.82 -11.17 22.25
CA SER A 275 -7.23 -10.16 23.13
C SER A 275 -5.79 -9.79 22.72
N MET A 276 -4.96 -10.76 22.33
CA MET A 276 -3.63 -10.51 21.80
C MET A 276 -3.68 -9.70 20.51
N LEU A 277 -4.57 -10.05 19.57
CA LEU A 277 -4.72 -9.31 18.32
C LEU A 277 -5.18 -7.86 18.57
N ASP A 278 -6.12 -7.65 19.50
CA ASP A 278 -6.55 -6.28 19.86
C ASP A 278 -5.41 -5.47 20.49
N LEU A 279 -4.75 -6.00 21.52
CA LEU A 279 -3.78 -5.26 22.31
C LEU A 279 -2.43 -5.13 21.59
N ASP A 280 -1.88 -6.24 21.14
CA ASP A 280 -0.52 -6.29 20.61
C ASP A 280 -0.45 -5.78 19.18
N ILE A 281 -1.48 -6.07 18.36
CA ILE A 281 -1.49 -5.73 16.95
C ILE A 281 -2.26 -4.43 16.71
N GLU A 282 -3.58 -4.39 17.00
CA GLU A 282 -4.42 -3.24 16.62
C GLU A 282 -4.17 -2.00 17.50
N ARG A 283 -3.72 -2.19 18.74
CA ARG A 283 -3.31 -1.11 19.64
C ARG A 283 -1.79 -0.94 19.73
N SER A 284 -1.03 -1.62 18.88
CA SER A 284 0.43 -1.46 18.76
C SER A 284 1.27 -1.75 20.01
N GLN A 285 0.76 -2.47 21.01
CA GLN A 285 1.50 -2.69 22.25
C GLN A 285 2.76 -3.54 22.03
N LEU A 286 2.74 -4.51 21.11
CA LEU A 286 3.92 -5.28 20.73
C LEU A 286 5.06 -4.37 20.28
N TYR A 287 4.75 -3.46 19.35
CA TYR A 287 5.72 -2.53 18.78
C TYR A 287 6.22 -1.52 19.82
N THR A 288 5.31 -0.99 20.64
CA THR A 288 5.67 -0.05 21.73
C THR A 288 6.61 -0.71 22.75
N ARG A 289 6.40 -1.99 23.10
CA ARG A 289 7.34 -2.73 23.97
C ARG A 289 8.71 -2.90 23.32
N ALA A 290 8.77 -2.92 21.98
CA ALA A 290 10.01 -2.92 21.21
C ALA A 290 10.65 -1.53 21.04
N ASN A 291 10.10 -0.50 21.66
CA ASN A 291 10.45 0.89 21.42
C ASN A 291 10.27 1.36 19.95
N ILE A 292 9.39 0.71 19.19
CA ILE A 292 9.01 1.08 17.82
C ILE A 292 7.65 1.77 17.86
N HIS A 293 7.63 3.04 17.45
CA HIS A 293 6.45 3.90 17.48
C HIS A 293 6.04 4.29 16.06
N GLY A 294 4.77 4.74 15.90
CA GLY A 294 4.23 5.14 14.60
C GLY A 294 4.01 3.98 13.64
N PHE A 295 3.89 2.72 14.14
CA PHE A 295 3.81 1.55 13.27
C PHE A 295 2.37 1.17 12.89
N VAL A 296 1.45 1.09 13.85
CA VAL A 296 0.02 0.83 13.59
C VAL A 296 -0.80 1.92 14.26
N GLU A 297 -1.46 2.74 13.48
CA GLU A 297 -2.19 3.89 14.00
C GLU A 297 -3.60 4.03 13.40
N GLU A 298 -3.88 3.31 12.32
CA GLU A 298 -5.16 3.40 11.63
C GLU A 298 -6.07 2.22 11.98
N PRO A 299 -7.13 2.43 12.78
CA PRO A 299 -8.04 1.36 13.18
C PRO A 299 -9.08 1.00 12.10
N LEU A 300 -8.96 1.51 10.88
CA LEU A 300 -9.95 1.33 9.81
C LEU A 300 -10.27 -0.14 9.52
N PHE A 301 -9.30 -1.02 9.70
CA PHE A 301 -9.43 -2.45 9.41
C PHE A 301 -9.58 -3.32 10.65
N SER A 302 -9.71 -2.74 11.85
CA SER A 302 -9.85 -3.48 13.11
C SER A 302 -11.27 -3.97 13.41
N TRP A 303 -12.22 -3.73 12.52
CA TRP A 303 -13.62 -4.09 12.70
C TRP A 303 -13.86 -5.58 13.00
N TYR A 304 -12.97 -6.46 12.55
CA TYR A 304 -13.04 -7.90 12.82
C TYR A 304 -12.84 -8.23 14.30
N ILE A 305 -12.05 -7.45 15.03
CA ILE A 305 -11.91 -7.56 16.49
C ILE A 305 -13.26 -7.28 17.17
N ASP A 306 -13.94 -6.22 16.74
CA ASP A 306 -15.27 -5.89 17.28
C ASP A 306 -16.31 -6.96 16.95
N ALA A 307 -16.22 -7.54 15.75
CA ALA A 307 -17.06 -8.67 15.38
C ALA A 307 -16.83 -9.87 16.31
N CYS A 308 -15.58 -10.23 16.57
CA CYS A 308 -15.22 -11.35 17.45
C CYS A 308 -15.58 -11.08 18.92
N THR A 309 -15.37 -9.85 19.41
CA THR A 309 -15.63 -9.50 20.81
C THR A 309 -17.12 -9.38 21.11
N SER A 310 -17.90 -8.80 20.20
CA SER A 310 -19.36 -8.66 20.37
C SER A 310 -20.11 -9.98 20.34
N ASN A 311 -19.58 -10.96 19.66
CA ASN A 311 -20.09 -12.33 19.49
C ASN A 311 -21.60 -12.39 19.10
N VAL A 312 -22.06 -11.40 18.31
CA VAL A 312 -23.47 -11.34 17.87
C VAL A 312 -23.80 -12.50 16.92
N TYR A 313 -22.83 -12.94 16.13
CA TYR A 313 -22.94 -14.06 15.19
C TYR A 313 -21.88 -15.13 15.50
N PRO A 314 -22.08 -16.02 16.50
CA PRO A 314 -21.05 -16.96 16.99
C PRO A 314 -20.46 -17.88 15.93
N GLU A 315 -21.25 -18.32 14.94
CA GLU A 315 -20.76 -19.18 13.84
C GLU A 315 -19.73 -18.43 12.99
N VAL A 316 -20.01 -17.17 12.66
CA VAL A 316 -19.10 -16.34 11.87
C VAL A 316 -17.85 -15.97 12.64
N VAL A 317 -17.96 -15.74 13.95
CA VAL A 317 -16.81 -15.50 14.83
C VAL A 317 -15.90 -16.72 14.85
N ASN A 318 -16.47 -17.92 14.99
CA ASN A 318 -15.71 -19.18 14.94
C ASN A 318 -14.97 -19.36 13.59
N ASP A 319 -15.62 -19.02 12.49
CA ASP A 319 -15.00 -19.10 11.16
C ASP A 319 -13.81 -18.12 11.02
N ILE A 320 -13.95 -16.87 11.54
CA ILE A 320 -12.85 -15.90 11.55
C ILE A 320 -11.69 -16.41 12.40
N VAL A 321 -11.95 -16.84 13.63
CA VAL A 321 -10.92 -17.30 14.57
C VAL A 321 -10.19 -18.55 14.01
N THR A 322 -10.94 -19.51 13.47
CA THR A 322 -10.36 -20.72 12.86
C THR A 322 -9.47 -20.35 11.67
N SER A 323 -9.93 -19.45 10.81
CA SER A 323 -9.15 -19.02 9.64
C SER A 323 -7.91 -18.18 10.02
N LEU A 324 -8.00 -17.36 11.07
CA LEU A 324 -6.84 -16.64 11.62
C LEU A 324 -5.79 -17.62 12.16
N LYS A 325 -6.21 -18.65 12.88
CA LYS A 325 -5.30 -19.70 13.35
C LYS A 325 -4.64 -20.47 12.19
N GLU A 326 -5.38 -20.75 11.10
CA GLU A 326 -4.79 -21.37 9.90
C GLU A 326 -3.67 -20.47 9.31
N VAL A 327 -3.88 -19.16 9.25
CA VAL A 327 -2.87 -18.18 8.81
C VAL A 327 -1.67 -18.16 9.76
N LEU A 328 -1.90 -18.12 11.07
CA LEU A 328 -0.84 -18.12 12.10
C LEU A 328 -0.02 -19.41 12.08
N ILE A 329 -0.66 -20.57 11.93
CA ILE A 329 0.02 -21.85 11.77
C ILE A 329 0.96 -21.84 10.56
N LYS A 330 0.49 -21.30 9.44
CA LYS A 330 1.34 -21.15 8.25
C LYS A 330 2.50 -20.17 8.50
N LEU A 331 2.22 -19.04 9.14
CA LEU A 331 3.21 -18.00 9.42
C LEU A 331 4.31 -18.51 10.37
N SER A 332 3.96 -19.35 11.37
CA SER A 332 4.93 -19.93 12.31
C SER A 332 5.96 -20.86 11.66
N LEU A 333 5.76 -21.25 10.41
CA LEU A 333 6.68 -22.08 9.65
C LEU A 333 7.63 -21.27 8.75
N TYR A 334 7.57 -19.94 8.84
CA TYR A 334 8.49 -19.08 8.12
C TYR A 334 9.79 -18.84 8.90
N GLN A 335 10.84 -18.60 8.14
CA GLN A 335 12.18 -18.31 8.62
C GLN A 335 12.38 -16.79 8.55
N MET A 336 12.42 -16.11 9.70
CA MET A 336 12.54 -14.66 9.78
C MET A 336 14.01 -14.18 9.83
N GLU A 337 14.94 -15.08 10.13
CA GLU A 337 16.37 -14.79 10.29
C GLU A 337 17.05 -14.36 9.00
N ASP A 338 16.51 -14.70 7.84
CA ASP A 338 17.08 -14.38 6.53
C ASP A 338 16.60 -13.04 5.96
N LEU A 339 15.78 -12.29 6.71
CA LEU A 339 15.34 -10.97 6.29
C LEU A 339 16.50 -9.98 6.34
N SER A 340 17.34 -9.97 5.31
CA SER A 340 18.36 -8.95 5.14
C SER A 340 17.85 -7.77 4.33
N HIS A 341 18.35 -6.58 4.64
CA HIS A 341 18.06 -5.33 3.91
C HIS A 341 18.31 -5.43 2.39
N ALA A 342 19.16 -6.36 1.95
CA ALA A 342 19.51 -6.53 0.53
C ALA A 342 18.46 -7.31 -0.28
N GLN A 343 17.65 -8.15 0.37
CA GLN A 343 16.72 -9.06 -0.32
C GLN A 343 15.27 -8.57 -0.31
N THR A 344 14.96 -7.59 0.53
CA THR A 344 13.57 -7.24 0.88
C THR A 344 12.90 -6.21 -0.03
N ASN A 345 13.64 -5.54 -0.91
CA ASN A 345 13.07 -4.47 -1.76
C ASN A 345 11.85 -4.88 -2.59
N ASP A 346 11.55 -6.17 -2.74
CA ASP A 346 10.55 -6.67 -3.68
C ASP A 346 9.45 -7.55 -3.07
N VAL A 347 9.64 -8.06 -1.84
CA VAL A 347 8.76 -9.11 -1.28
C VAL A 347 7.33 -8.63 -1.07
N LEU A 348 7.14 -7.56 -0.33
CA LEU A 348 5.79 -7.05 -0.01
C LEU A 348 5.16 -6.31 -1.19
N LYS A 349 5.94 -5.64 -2.03
CA LYS A 349 5.46 -5.03 -3.27
C LYS A 349 4.81 -6.07 -4.19
N ARG A 350 5.48 -7.20 -4.42
CA ARG A 350 4.94 -8.28 -5.26
C ARG A 350 3.77 -8.99 -4.61
N PHE A 351 3.81 -9.18 -3.30
CA PHE A 351 2.72 -9.76 -2.54
C PHE A 351 1.45 -8.91 -2.72
N TYR A 352 1.52 -7.62 -2.44
CA TYR A 352 0.41 -6.68 -2.64
C TYR A 352 -0.08 -6.65 -4.10
N GLN A 353 0.84 -6.60 -5.06
CA GLN A 353 0.49 -6.61 -6.49
C GLN A 353 -0.28 -7.87 -6.93
N ASN A 354 -0.05 -8.98 -6.26
CA ASN A 354 -0.73 -10.23 -6.56
C ASN A 354 -2.13 -10.29 -5.91
N ILE A 355 -2.26 -9.77 -4.70
CA ILE A 355 -3.53 -9.79 -3.96
C ILE A 355 -4.53 -8.79 -4.56
N VAL A 356 -4.10 -7.58 -4.90
CA VAL A 356 -4.98 -6.55 -5.47
C VAL A 356 -5.07 -6.70 -6.99
N PRO A 357 -6.26 -6.99 -7.56
CA PRO A 357 -6.42 -7.18 -8.99
C PRO A 357 -5.91 -5.98 -9.81
N GLN A 358 -5.20 -6.27 -10.91
CA GLN A 358 -4.59 -5.25 -11.77
C GLN A 358 -5.60 -4.21 -12.30
N VAL A 359 -6.81 -4.64 -12.63
CA VAL A 359 -7.87 -3.73 -13.12
C VAL A 359 -8.21 -2.69 -12.07
N LEU A 360 -8.19 -3.10 -10.79
CA LEU A 360 -8.48 -2.23 -9.67
C LEU A 360 -7.33 -1.23 -9.45
N ARG A 361 -6.08 -1.70 -9.38
CA ARG A 361 -4.90 -0.83 -9.25
C ARG A 361 -4.84 0.24 -10.34
N LYS A 362 -5.15 -0.14 -11.59
CA LYS A 362 -5.26 0.80 -12.71
C LYS A 362 -6.33 1.87 -12.50
N SER A 363 -7.47 1.52 -11.91
CA SER A 363 -8.56 2.48 -11.64
C SER A 363 -8.23 3.46 -10.52
N LEU A 364 -7.38 3.04 -9.57
CA LEU A 364 -6.87 3.87 -8.49
C LEU A 364 -5.68 4.74 -8.91
N GLY A 365 -5.12 4.49 -10.09
CA GLY A 365 -3.91 5.18 -10.56
C GLY A 365 -2.63 4.70 -9.87
N GLU A 366 -2.67 3.54 -9.22
CA GLU A 366 -1.52 2.92 -8.54
C GLU A 366 -0.61 2.23 -9.56
N PHE A 367 0.53 2.86 -9.84
CA PHE A 367 1.57 2.32 -10.69
C PHE A 367 2.86 2.18 -9.88
N TYR A 368 3.26 0.94 -9.63
CA TYR A 368 4.52 0.67 -8.94
C TYR A 368 5.72 1.03 -9.81
N THR A 369 6.61 1.81 -9.23
CA THR A 369 7.80 2.28 -9.93
C THR A 369 8.84 1.17 -10.05
N PRO A 370 9.31 0.81 -11.27
CA PRO A 370 10.39 -0.14 -11.46
C PRO A 370 11.68 0.32 -10.78
N ASP A 371 12.43 -0.60 -10.19
CA ASP A 371 13.63 -0.27 -9.40
C ASP A 371 14.70 0.48 -10.21
N TRP A 372 14.90 0.10 -11.49
CA TRP A 372 15.80 0.84 -12.38
C TRP A 372 15.39 2.31 -12.56
N LEU A 373 14.07 2.58 -12.57
CA LEU A 373 13.55 3.94 -12.74
C LEU A 373 13.72 4.75 -11.47
N VAL A 374 13.54 4.12 -10.30
CA VAL A 374 13.87 4.72 -9.00
C VAL A 374 15.34 5.13 -8.97
N ASP A 375 16.24 4.22 -9.36
CA ASP A 375 17.68 4.48 -9.38
C ASP A 375 18.06 5.62 -10.33
N VAL A 376 17.50 5.64 -11.56
CA VAL A 376 17.75 6.72 -12.53
C VAL A 376 17.21 8.06 -12.04
N THR A 377 16.09 8.04 -11.33
CA THR A 377 15.48 9.24 -10.73
C THR A 377 16.34 9.78 -9.61
N LEU A 378 16.80 8.92 -8.72
CA LEU A 378 17.68 9.30 -7.60
C LEU A 378 19.09 9.74 -8.04
N ASP A 379 19.54 9.37 -9.24
CA ASP A 379 20.80 9.92 -9.82
C ASP A 379 20.71 11.42 -10.13
N LYS A 380 19.53 12.02 -10.06
CA LYS A 380 19.32 13.47 -10.25
C LYS A 380 19.44 14.26 -8.94
N VAL A 381 19.57 13.58 -7.81
CA VAL A 381 19.75 14.22 -6.51
C VAL A 381 21.15 14.86 -6.45
N GLU A 382 21.20 16.12 -6.06
CA GLU A 382 22.43 16.86 -5.84
C GLU A 382 22.77 16.87 -4.34
N GLY A 383 24.01 16.52 -4.00
CA GLY A 383 24.49 16.45 -2.62
C GLY A 383 24.73 15.05 -2.11
N GLN A 384 25.16 14.93 -0.86
CA GLN A 384 25.44 13.66 -0.21
C GLN A 384 24.19 13.15 0.49
N PHE A 385 23.80 11.89 0.24
CA PHE A 385 22.54 11.32 0.70
C PHE A 385 22.41 11.30 2.25
N ASP A 386 23.49 11.10 2.96
CA ASP A 386 23.50 11.06 4.43
C ASP A 386 23.40 12.45 5.10
N GLU A 387 23.54 13.53 4.33
CA GLU A 387 23.39 14.90 4.82
C GLU A 387 22.01 15.52 4.52
N LEU A 388 21.25 14.93 3.57
CA LEU A 388 20.00 15.47 3.06
C LEU A 388 18.78 14.90 3.78
N LYS A 389 17.73 15.71 3.88
CA LYS A 389 16.41 15.30 4.35
C LYS A 389 15.46 15.08 3.18
N PHE A 390 14.89 13.88 3.08
CA PHE A 390 14.07 13.42 1.97
C PHE A 390 12.61 13.26 2.35
N LEU A 391 11.72 13.57 1.41
CA LEU A 391 10.30 13.26 1.47
C LEU A 391 9.84 12.60 0.16
N ASP A 392 9.17 11.46 0.27
CA ASP A 392 8.27 10.97 -0.77
C ASP A 392 6.82 11.21 -0.32
N PRO A 393 6.11 12.20 -0.90
CA PRO A 393 4.78 12.58 -0.43
C PRO A 393 3.65 11.68 -0.94
N THR A 394 3.98 10.63 -1.70
CA THR A 394 3.07 9.62 -2.25
C THR A 394 3.80 8.28 -2.34
N CYS A 395 4.33 7.84 -1.19
CA CYS A 395 5.40 6.84 -1.13
C CYS A 395 4.97 5.43 -1.55
N GLY A 396 3.68 5.15 -1.66
CA GLY A 396 3.20 3.81 -1.97
C GLY A 396 3.77 2.77 -1.01
N SER A 397 4.42 1.73 -1.54
CA SER A 397 5.12 0.70 -0.77
C SER A 397 6.54 1.08 -0.32
N ALA A 398 6.93 2.36 -0.42
CA ALA A 398 8.23 2.92 -0.05
C ALA A 398 9.38 2.66 -1.05
N SER A 399 9.14 2.39 -2.33
CA SER A 399 10.21 2.07 -3.28
C SER A 399 11.32 3.13 -3.35
N PHE A 400 10.98 4.43 -3.35
CA PHE A 400 11.98 5.50 -3.29
C PHE A 400 12.69 5.56 -1.93
N LEU A 401 11.95 5.42 -0.83
CA LEU A 401 12.51 5.50 0.52
C LEU A 401 13.54 4.40 0.76
N LEU A 402 13.24 3.17 0.34
CA LEU A 402 14.17 2.03 0.45
C LEU A 402 15.45 2.25 -0.37
N ALA A 403 15.33 2.78 -1.58
CA ALA A 403 16.49 3.11 -2.39
C ALA A 403 17.33 4.26 -1.80
N ILE A 404 16.68 5.25 -1.17
CA ILE A 404 17.35 6.33 -0.43
C ILE A 404 18.10 5.76 0.79
N ILE A 405 17.44 4.93 1.60
CA ILE A 405 18.05 4.25 2.76
C ILE A 405 19.30 3.47 2.32
N LYS A 406 19.18 2.71 1.23
CA LYS A 406 20.31 1.97 0.67
C LYS A 406 21.49 2.89 0.31
N ARG A 407 21.23 4.02 -0.37
CA ARG A 407 22.28 4.99 -0.74
C ARG A 407 22.89 5.68 0.48
N ILE A 408 22.10 6.00 1.50
CA ILE A 408 22.62 6.54 2.77
C ILE A 408 23.57 5.52 3.41
N ARG A 409 23.17 4.24 3.46
CA ARG A 409 24.02 3.17 4.03
C ARG A 409 25.33 2.96 3.25
N GLU A 410 25.29 3.09 1.91
CA GLU A 410 26.46 2.96 1.05
C GLU A 410 27.46 4.11 1.19
N CYS A 411 27.02 5.32 1.51
CA CYS A 411 27.89 6.50 1.62
C CYS A 411 28.28 6.87 3.06
N SER A 412 27.57 6.36 4.05
CA SER A 412 27.76 6.72 5.48
C SER A 412 28.75 5.78 6.17
N ASN A 413 29.56 6.37 7.07
CA ASN A 413 30.47 5.63 7.96
C ASN A 413 30.03 5.77 9.44
N LEU A 414 28.75 6.06 9.69
CA LEU A 414 28.19 6.22 11.03
C LEU A 414 28.10 4.87 11.76
N SER A 415 28.04 4.92 13.11
CA SER A 415 27.67 3.75 13.90
C SER A 415 26.25 3.31 13.61
N ALA A 416 25.88 2.05 13.91
CA ALA A 416 24.52 1.55 13.71
C ALA A 416 23.47 2.45 14.39
N VAL A 417 23.75 2.91 15.60
CA VAL A 417 22.89 3.83 16.36
C VAL A 417 22.69 5.16 15.64
N ASP A 418 23.81 5.81 15.25
CA ASP A 418 23.75 7.13 14.61
C ASP A 418 23.12 7.02 13.21
N LEU A 419 23.39 5.92 12.50
CA LEU A 419 22.83 5.66 11.19
C LEU A 419 21.30 5.43 11.27
N LEU A 420 20.84 4.64 12.25
CA LEU A 420 19.43 4.40 12.52
C LEU A 420 18.70 5.73 12.81
N GLN A 421 19.27 6.56 13.70
CA GLN A 421 18.70 7.87 14.01
C GLN A 421 18.71 8.80 12.80
N ARG A 422 19.80 8.82 12.02
CA ARG A 422 19.89 9.62 10.79
C ARG A 422 18.82 9.24 9.77
N ILE A 423 18.61 7.96 9.53
CA ILE A 423 17.62 7.48 8.58
C ILE A 423 16.22 7.84 9.05
N THR A 424 15.88 7.55 10.31
CA THR A 424 14.53 7.81 10.84
C THR A 424 14.19 9.30 10.94
N GLN A 425 15.19 10.17 11.09
CA GLN A 425 14.99 11.63 11.09
C GLN A 425 14.89 12.23 9.68
N ASN A 426 15.58 11.64 8.70
CA ASN A 426 15.78 12.27 7.40
C ASN A 426 15.02 11.63 6.24
N VAL A 427 14.46 10.43 6.37
CA VAL A 427 13.80 9.71 5.26
C VAL A 427 12.32 9.52 5.55
N TRP A 428 11.50 10.42 5.04
CA TRP A 428 10.07 10.51 5.34
C TRP A 428 9.20 10.08 4.17
N GLY A 429 8.05 9.49 4.48
CA GLY A 429 7.04 9.12 3.49
C GLY A 429 5.63 9.51 3.91
N PHE A 430 4.85 10.01 2.95
CA PHE A 430 3.41 10.21 3.10
C PHE A 430 2.67 9.39 2.06
N ASP A 431 1.52 8.88 2.42
CA ASP A 431 0.56 8.34 1.46
C ASP A 431 -0.87 8.50 1.99
N LEU A 432 -1.81 8.61 1.09
CA LEU A 432 -3.22 8.70 1.44
C LEU A 432 -3.82 7.31 1.66
N ASN A 433 -3.26 6.27 1.03
CA ASN A 433 -3.74 4.89 1.13
C ASN A 433 -3.19 4.18 2.38
N PRO A 434 -4.02 3.80 3.38
CA PRO A 434 -3.55 3.16 4.62
C PRO A 434 -2.87 1.82 4.40
N LEU A 435 -3.23 1.05 3.37
CA LEU A 435 -2.50 -0.18 3.05
C LEU A 435 -1.11 0.10 2.49
N ALA A 436 -0.99 1.13 1.65
CA ALA A 436 0.31 1.57 1.17
C ALA A 436 1.20 2.01 2.34
N VAL A 437 0.65 2.80 3.27
CA VAL A 437 1.33 3.23 4.50
C VAL A 437 1.77 2.04 5.36
N GLN A 438 0.89 1.07 5.60
CA GLN A 438 1.24 -0.14 6.36
C GLN A 438 2.33 -0.95 5.67
N THR A 439 2.21 -1.18 4.36
CA THR A 439 3.23 -1.86 3.57
C THR A 439 4.57 -1.13 3.61
N ALA A 440 4.54 0.20 3.47
CA ALA A 440 5.73 1.04 3.53
C ALA A 440 6.42 0.98 4.89
N ARG A 441 5.66 0.98 6.00
CA ARG A 441 6.19 0.85 7.37
C ARG A 441 6.87 -0.49 7.58
N VAL A 442 6.28 -1.59 7.11
CA VAL A 442 6.91 -2.92 7.21
C VAL A 442 8.17 -3.00 6.37
N ASN A 443 8.14 -2.50 5.13
CA ASN A 443 9.33 -2.45 4.28
C ASN A 443 10.44 -1.59 4.90
N TYR A 444 10.08 -0.46 5.50
CA TYR A 444 11.01 0.41 6.20
C TYR A 444 11.62 -0.28 7.42
N LEU A 445 10.81 -0.98 8.22
CA LEU A 445 11.26 -1.78 9.35
C LEU A 445 12.25 -2.87 8.92
N ILE A 446 11.93 -3.61 7.86
CA ILE A 446 12.79 -4.67 7.32
C ILE A 446 14.12 -4.07 6.84
N ALA A 447 14.10 -2.92 6.17
CA ALA A 447 15.31 -2.24 5.70
C ALA A 447 16.24 -1.77 6.84
N LEU A 448 15.72 -1.69 8.07
CA LEU A 448 16.46 -1.28 9.27
C LEU A 448 16.67 -2.44 10.26
N SER A 449 16.21 -3.64 9.94
CA SER A 449 16.16 -4.77 10.87
C SER A 449 17.50 -5.10 11.52
N ASP A 450 18.57 -5.12 10.74
CA ASP A 450 19.94 -5.33 11.21
C ASP A 450 20.43 -4.21 12.14
N LEU A 451 20.16 -2.94 11.79
CA LEU A 451 20.51 -1.80 12.65
C LEU A 451 19.73 -1.81 13.96
N ILE A 452 18.47 -2.25 13.93
CA ILE A 452 17.64 -2.39 15.14
C ILE A 452 18.19 -3.48 16.05
N ALA A 453 18.58 -4.62 15.46
CA ALA A 453 19.20 -5.72 16.23
C ALA A 453 20.54 -5.31 16.85
N GLU A 454 21.37 -4.50 16.16
CA GLU A 454 22.64 -3.98 16.68
C GLU A 454 22.47 -2.87 17.72
N ALA A 455 21.29 -2.25 17.81
CA ALA A 455 21.00 -1.10 18.67
C ALA A 455 19.78 -1.34 19.58
N PRO A 456 19.78 -2.37 20.44
CA PRO A 456 18.60 -2.73 21.23
C PRO A 456 18.20 -1.62 22.21
N GLY A 457 16.89 -1.41 22.33
CA GLY A 457 16.30 -0.45 23.28
C GLY A 457 16.31 1.03 22.84
N ILE A 458 16.76 1.33 21.62
CA ILE A 458 16.65 2.68 21.06
C ILE A 458 15.21 2.97 20.69
N HIS A 459 14.77 4.22 21.00
CA HIS A 459 13.48 4.71 20.53
C HIS A 459 13.50 4.92 19.01
N ILE A 460 12.63 4.22 18.33
CA ILE A 460 12.49 4.26 16.88
C ILE A 460 11.10 4.79 16.56
N GLU A 461 11.05 5.85 15.78
CA GLU A 461 9.81 6.34 15.22
C GLU A 461 9.82 6.18 13.70
N ILE A 462 8.85 5.45 13.16
CA ILE A 462 8.76 5.21 11.71
C ILE A 462 8.16 6.47 11.06
N PRO A 463 8.90 7.22 10.23
CA PRO A 463 8.47 8.50 9.68
C PRO A 463 7.61 8.34 8.42
N ILE A 464 6.68 7.38 8.44
CA ILE A 464 5.74 7.12 7.34
C ILE A 464 4.33 7.38 7.83
N LEU A 465 3.67 8.40 7.26
CA LEU A 465 2.41 8.93 7.75
C LEU A 465 1.27 8.73 6.77
N LEU A 466 0.09 8.46 7.31
CA LEU A 466 -1.15 8.58 6.55
C LEU A 466 -1.47 10.07 6.39
N ALA A 467 -1.18 10.64 5.24
CA ALA A 467 -1.33 12.06 4.99
C ALA A 467 -1.73 12.35 3.53
N ASP A 468 -2.46 13.45 3.35
CA ASP A 468 -2.85 13.93 2.03
C ASP A 468 -1.83 14.97 1.54
N ALA A 469 -1.14 14.66 0.45
CA ALA A 469 -0.15 15.55 -0.18
C ALA A 469 -0.74 16.90 -0.66
N ILE A 470 -2.06 16.96 -0.81
CA ILE A 470 -2.76 18.17 -1.27
C ILE A 470 -3.39 18.92 -0.10
N TYR A 471 -4.12 18.20 0.74
CA TYR A 471 -4.91 18.75 1.83
C TYR A 471 -4.29 18.41 3.18
N ALA A 472 -3.46 19.30 3.69
CA ALA A 472 -2.89 19.21 5.04
C ALA A 472 -3.49 20.29 5.95
N PRO A 473 -3.45 20.09 7.29
CA PRO A 473 -3.83 21.14 8.24
C PRO A 473 -3.12 22.45 7.95
N ALA A 474 -3.86 23.54 7.98
CA ALA A 474 -3.36 24.86 7.67
C ALA A 474 -3.93 25.89 8.67
N PRO A 475 -3.19 26.98 8.94
CA PRO A 475 -3.72 28.10 9.71
C PRO A 475 -5.02 28.65 9.08
N ASP A 476 -5.95 29.07 9.93
CA ASP A 476 -7.19 29.70 9.49
C ASP A 476 -6.89 31.05 8.80
N GLU A 477 -7.56 31.36 7.70
CA GLU A 477 -7.37 32.65 7.00
C GLU A 477 -7.82 33.85 7.83
N GLY A 478 -8.77 33.65 8.75
CA GLY A 478 -9.28 34.69 9.64
C GLY A 478 -8.61 34.76 11.01
N ASP A 479 -8.00 33.66 11.45
CA ASP A 479 -7.33 33.57 12.74
C ASP A 479 -6.11 32.64 12.67
N THR A 480 -4.95 33.20 12.47
CA THR A 480 -3.69 32.45 12.36
C THR A 480 -3.22 31.79 13.68
N SER A 481 -3.89 32.07 14.81
CA SER A 481 -3.60 31.43 16.09
C SER A 481 -4.11 29.99 16.15
N VAL A 482 -4.99 29.57 15.23
CA VAL A 482 -5.56 28.23 15.15
C VAL A 482 -5.29 27.57 13.81
N VAL A 483 -5.17 26.24 13.84
CA VAL A 483 -5.10 25.39 12.65
C VAL A 483 -6.37 24.57 12.58
N ASN A 484 -7.02 24.59 11.44
CA ASN A 484 -8.23 23.83 11.15
C ASN A 484 -7.94 22.64 10.23
N TYR A 485 -8.56 21.52 10.52
CA TYR A 485 -8.63 20.38 9.62
C TYR A 485 -10.06 19.86 9.52
N VAL A 486 -10.63 19.88 8.35
CA VAL A 486 -12.00 19.41 8.09
C VAL A 486 -11.94 17.96 7.62
N ILE A 487 -12.51 17.07 8.39
CA ILE A 487 -12.73 15.68 7.98
C ILE A 487 -14.06 15.67 7.22
N GLY A 488 -13.97 15.63 5.89
CA GLY A 488 -15.17 15.49 5.05
C GLY A 488 -15.61 14.04 5.07
N SER A 489 -16.61 13.71 5.88
CA SER A 489 -17.30 12.43 5.78
C SER A 489 -18.74 12.65 5.30
N ASN A 490 -19.35 11.61 4.71
CA ASN A 490 -20.79 11.62 4.40
C ASN A 490 -21.67 11.71 5.66
N VAL A 491 -21.04 11.73 6.82
CA VAL A 491 -21.69 11.54 8.11
C VAL A 491 -21.69 12.82 8.94
N ALA A 492 -20.63 13.61 8.92
CA ALA A 492 -20.58 14.95 9.50
C ALA A 492 -19.35 15.72 8.97
N ASP A 493 -19.48 16.99 8.71
CA ASP A 493 -18.33 17.90 8.56
C ASP A 493 -17.70 18.10 9.94
N LEU A 494 -16.81 17.20 10.36
CA LEU A 494 -16.09 17.32 11.60
C LEU A 494 -14.87 18.23 11.39
N THR A 495 -14.94 19.42 11.95
CA THR A 495 -13.78 20.32 11.98
C THR A 495 -13.01 20.11 13.27
N ILE A 496 -11.77 19.72 13.18
CA ILE A 496 -10.81 19.68 14.28
C ILE A 496 -10.04 21.00 14.26
N THR A 497 -10.12 21.74 15.35
CA THR A 497 -9.43 23.01 15.53
C THR A 497 -8.42 22.87 16.66
N LEU A 498 -7.17 23.25 16.43
CA LEU A 498 -6.09 23.22 17.41
C LEU A 498 -5.33 24.54 17.44
N PRO A 499 -4.75 24.93 18.56
CA PRO A 499 -3.79 26.04 18.62
C PRO A 499 -2.62 25.81 17.66
N THR A 500 -2.22 26.82 16.91
CA THR A 500 -1.12 26.70 15.92
C THR A 500 0.19 26.28 16.60
N VAL A 501 0.48 26.80 17.77
CA VAL A 501 1.69 26.47 18.56
C VAL A 501 1.69 24.99 18.91
N LEU A 502 0.53 24.41 19.29
CA LEU A 502 0.42 23.00 19.60
C LEU A 502 0.65 22.15 18.34
N SER A 503 0.11 22.56 17.20
CA SER A 503 0.27 21.82 15.94
C SER A 503 1.70 21.76 15.41
N GLN A 504 2.61 22.55 15.96
CA GLN A 504 4.04 22.59 15.61
C GLN A 504 4.93 21.72 16.52
N SER A 505 4.37 21.16 17.61
CA SER A 505 5.10 20.30 18.55
C SER A 505 4.54 18.90 18.55
N ARG A 506 5.27 17.97 17.95
CA ARG A 506 4.83 16.57 17.76
C ARG A 506 4.54 15.88 19.10
N ASP A 507 5.49 15.91 20.05
CA ASP A 507 5.37 15.25 21.35
C ASP A 507 4.17 15.76 22.16
N ARG A 508 3.94 17.08 22.13
CA ARG A 508 2.79 17.69 22.81
C ARG A 508 1.48 17.30 22.12
N LEU A 509 1.48 17.30 20.79
CA LEU A 509 0.33 16.93 19.96
C LEU A 509 -0.09 15.48 20.23
N ASP A 510 0.88 14.57 20.31
CA ASP A 510 0.67 13.17 20.63
C ASP A 510 0.08 12.97 22.01
N THR A 511 0.63 13.66 23.00
CA THR A 511 0.12 13.63 24.38
C THR A 511 -1.33 14.15 24.42
N VAL A 512 -1.61 15.24 23.72
CA VAL A 512 -2.98 15.81 23.64
C VAL A 512 -3.95 14.83 22.99
N PHE A 513 -3.62 14.27 21.83
CA PHE A 513 -4.52 13.34 21.16
C PHE A 513 -4.69 12.02 21.91
N SER A 514 -3.64 11.51 22.57
CA SER A 514 -3.74 10.31 23.42
C SER A 514 -4.70 10.53 24.57
N ILE A 515 -4.54 11.62 25.32
CA ILE A 515 -5.42 11.96 26.46
C ILE A 515 -6.86 12.21 25.98
N MET A 516 -7.03 12.95 24.89
CA MET A 516 -8.35 13.17 24.30
C MET A 516 -9.02 11.86 23.89
N GLY A 517 -8.28 10.94 23.27
CA GLY A 517 -8.76 9.63 22.87
C GLY A 517 -9.19 8.79 24.07
N GLU A 518 -8.33 8.66 25.08
CA GLU A 518 -8.67 7.93 26.33
C GLU A 518 -9.88 8.53 27.05
N CYS A 519 -9.98 9.84 27.12
CA CYS A 519 -11.11 10.51 27.74
C CYS A 519 -12.42 10.27 26.96
N VAL A 520 -12.38 10.22 25.61
CA VAL A 520 -13.54 9.89 24.78
C VAL A 520 -13.94 8.43 24.98
N GLU A 521 -12.99 7.49 24.98
CA GLU A 521 -13.27 6.06 25.20
C GLU A 521 -13.93 5.80 26.57
N ASN A 522 -13.58 6.60 27.58
CA ASN A 522 -14.14 6.53 28.92
C ASN A 522 -15.34 7.47 29.15
N ASP A 523 -15.92 8.05 28.08
CA ASP A 523 -17.06 8.97 28.12
C ASP A 523 -16.89 10.13 29.13
N MET A 524 -15.69 10.68 29.25
CA MET A 524 -15.36 11.75 30.20
C MET A 524 -15.83 13.12 29.69
N GLU A 525 -16.28 13.98 30.59
CA GLU A 525 -16.67 15.35 30.27
C GLU A 525 -15.44 16.23 29.94
N PRO A 526 -15.59 17.31 29.11
CA PRO A 526 -14.48 18.14 28.64
C PRO A 526 -13.57 18.69 29.76
N VAL A 527 -14.14 18.98 30.92
CA VAL A 527 -13.37 19.50 32.08
C VAL A 527 -12.33 18.48 32.55
N ARG A 528 -12.68 17.19 32.57
CA ARG A 528 -11.75 16.11 32.96
C ARG A 528 -10.63 15.93 31.93
N MET A 529 -10.94 16.09 30.68
CA MET A 529 -9.95 16.06 29.59
C MET A 529 -8.94 17.20 29.78
N ILE A 530 -9.38 18.45 30.04
CA ILE A 530 -8.49 19.59 30.31
C ILE A 530 -7.63 19.36 31.55
N ASP A 531 -8.22 18.85 32.65
CA ASP A 531 -7.45 18.49 33.84
C ASP A 531 -6.37 17.45 33.54
N GLY A 532 -6.70 16.44 32.72
CA GLY A 532 -5.74 15.44 32.25
C GLY A 532 -4.60 16.05 31.45
N LEU A 533 -4.87 16.97 30.53
CA LEU A 533 -3.86 17.67 29.75
C LEU A 533 -2.88 18.48 30.63
N LEU A 534 -3.39 19.10 31.70
CA LEU A 534 -2.56 19.82 32.67
C LEU A 534 -1.68 18.86 33.49
N VAL A 535 -2.26 17.77 34.00
CA VAL A 535 -1.53 16.78 34.80
C VAL A 535 -0.36 16.17 34.04
N HIS A 536 -0.54 15.93 32.75
CA HIS A 536 0.49 15.36 31.88
C HIS A 536 1.40 16.42 31.22
N ASN A 537 1.29 17.69 31.60
CA ASN A 537 2.04 18.82 31.04
C ASN A 537 1.90 18.97 29.51
N ALA A 538 0.80 18.48 28.94
CA ALA A 538 0.49 18.64 27.52
C ALA A 538 0.11 20.09 27.21
N ILE A 539 -0.50 20.81 28.17
CA ILE A 539 -0.73 22.25 28.13
C ILE A 539 -0.23 22.87 29.46
N THR A 540 0.16 24.13 29.43
CA THR A 540 0.55 24.86 30.64
C THR A 540 -0.66 25.59 31.28
N VAL A 541 -0.47 26.04 32.52
CA VAL A 541 -1.53 26.81 33.21
C VAL A 541 -1.81 28.16 32.51
N GLU A 542 -0.77 28.77 31.92
CA GLU A 542 -0.89 30.00 31.16
C GLU A 542 -1.61 29.81 29.84
N GLU A 543 -1.39 28.67 29.16
CA GLU A 543 -2.03 28.31 27.90
C GLU A 543 -3.50 27.92 28.11
N ARG A 544 -3.88 27.44 29.29
CA ARG A 544 -5.22 26.99 29.60
C ARG A 544 -6.27 28.03 29.24
N GLU A 545 -6.10 29.27 29.67
CA GLU A 545 -7.11 30.32 29.47
C GLU A 545 -7.46 30.56 28.00
N SER A 546 -6.43 30.50 27.14
CA SER A 546 -6.60 30.71 25.69
C SER A 546 -6.98 29.47 24.91
N TRP A 547 -6.56 28.25 25.36
CA TRP A 547 -6.71 27.00 24.59
C TRP A 547 -7.89 26.15 25.04
N GLU A 548 -8.35 26.26 26.30
CA GLU A 548 -9.48 25.49 26.82
C GLU A 548 -10.76 25.61 25.97
N PRO A 549 -11.17 26.79 25.49
CA PRO A 549 -12.36 26.88 24.62
C PRO A 549 -12.21 26.14 23.30
N ILE A 550 -11.00 26.19 22.68
CA ILE A 550 -10.69 25.56 21.40
C ILE A 550 -10.67 24.04 21.55
N LEU A 551 -9.87 23.56 22.52
CA LEU A 551 -9.71 22.12 22.78
C LEU A 551 -11.01 21.47 23.26
N SER A 552 -11.75 22.13 24.15
CA SER A 552 -13.04 21.65 24.66
C SER A 552 -14.09 21.59 23.53
N SER A 553 -14.13 22.57 22.63
CA SER A 553 -15.04 22.55 21.48
C SER A 553 -14.72 21.41 20.52
N THR A 554 -13.45 21.19 20.20
CA THR A 554 -12.99 20.06 19.38
C THR A 554 -13.31 18.72 20.04
N TYR A 555 -12.98 18.58 21.32
CA TYR A 555 -13.24 17.38 22.11
C TYR A 555 -14.74 17.06 22.20
N ALA A 556 -15.58 18.05 22.51
CA ALA A 556 -17.02 17.87 22.65
C ALA A 556 -17.70 17.36 21.36
N ARG A 557 -17.22 17.80 20.20
CA ARG A 557 -17.71 17.30 18.91
C ARG A 557 -17.39 15.81 18.71
N VAL A 558 -16.18 15.39 19.06
CA VAL A 558 -15.79 13.98 18.95
C VAL A 558 -16.51 13.13 20.01
N LEU A 559 -16.68 13.65 21.24
CA LEU A 559 -17.43 12.99 22.30
C LEU A 559 -18.92 12.79 21.93
N ASP A 560 -19.56 13.78 21.29
CA ASP A 560 -20.93 13.64 20.79
C ASP A 560 -21.03 12.55 19.71
N LEU A 561 -20.06 12.45 18.84
CA LEU A 561 -19.98 11.34 17.87
C LEU A 561 -19.81 10.00 18.58
N HIS A 562 -18.94 9.91 19.59
CA HIS A 562 -18.76 8.69 20.39
C HIS A 562 -20.06 8.26 21.08
N ARG A 563 -20.78 9.19 21.72
CA ARG A 563 -22.08 8.93 22.37
C ARG A 563 -23.18 8.49 21.40
N ARG A 564 -23.02 8.77 20.12
CA ARG A 564 -23.88 8.25 19.04
C ARG A 564 -23.42 6.90 18.49
N ASN A 565 -22.54 6.19 19.21
CA ASN A 565 -21.84 4.97 18.79
C ASN A 565 -20.91 5.15 17.58
N TRP A 566 -20.39 6.36 17.42
CA TRP A 566 -19.37 6.70 16.45
C TRP A 566 -18.05 6.88 17.21
N ASN A 567 -17.29 5.83 17.32
CA ASN A 567 -16.18 5.69 18.27
C ASN A 567 -15.06 6.74 18.16
N GLY A 568 -14.28 6.88 19.25
CA GLY A 568 -13.16 7.81 19.46
C GLY A 568 -11.92 7.61 18.59
N ILE A 569 -12.02 6.88 17.48
CA ILE A 569 -10.91 6.67 16.51
C ILE A 569 -10.47 7.96 15.80
N TRP A 570 -11.30 9.00 15.85
CA TRP A 570 -11.07 10.26 15.15
C TRP A 570 -9.76 10.93 15.54
N PHE A 571 -9.41 10.94 16.82
CA PHE A 571 -8.14 11.51 17.25
C PHE A 571 -6.93 10.75 16.75
N ARG A 572 -7.01 9.42 16.60
CA ARG A 572 -5.94 8.60 16.04
C ARG A 572 -5.76 8.85 14.54
N ILE A 573 -6.85 8.97 13.78
CA ILE A 573 -6.81 9.29 12.34
C ILE A 573 -6.27 10.69 12.12
N VAL A 574 -6.80 11.67 12.86
CA VAL A 574 -6.46 13.09 12.69
C VAL A 574 -5.02 13.38 13.07
N ARG A 575 -4.49 12.67 14.08
CA ARG A 575 -3.11 12.79 14.53
C ARG A 575 -2.12 12.70 13.37
N ASN A 576 -2.25 11.70 12.50
CA ASN A 576 -1.38 11.52 11.33
C ASN A 576 -1.39 12.73 10.40
N TYR A 577 -2.57 13.29 10.15
CA TYR A 577 -2.68 14.48 9.29
C TYR A 577 -1.99 15.70 9.89
N PHE A 578 -2.13 15.91 11.22
CA PHE A 578 -1.44 17.01 11.90
C PHE A 578 0.08 16.77 11.97
N TRP A 579 0.52 15.52 12.10
CA TRP A 579 1.95 15.20 12.06
C TRP A 579 2.62 15.57 10.75
N SER A 580 1.93 15.46 9.62
CA SER A 580 2.49 15.88 8.34
C SER A 580 2.83 17.37 8.33
N SER A 581 2.09 18.22 9.09
CA SER A 581 2.40 19.63 9.23
C SER A 581 3.63 19.90 10.14
N THR A 582 3.98 18.96 11.01
CA THR A 582 5.16 19.08 11.91
C THR A 582 6.45 18.53 11.31
N ALA A 583 6.39 17.90 10.13
CA ALA A 583 7.56 17.26 9.49
C ALA A 583 8.67 18.26 9.13
N GLY A 584 8.36 19.56 9.08
CA GLY A 584 9.28 20.62 8.71
C GLY A 584 9.60 20.64 7.22
N GLU A 585 10.69 21.30 6.85
CA GLU A 585 11.11 21.39 5.46
C GLU A 585 12.12 20.30 5.09
N PHE A 586 12.14 19.95 3.80
CA PHE A 586 12.99 18.91 3.22
C PHE A 586 13.93 19.51 2.17
N ASP A 587 15.11 18.92 2.06
CA ASP A 587 16.10 19.26 1.04
C ASP A 587 15.67 18.73 -0.34
N VAL A 588 15.13 17.50 -0.35
CA VAL A 588 14.73 16.82 -1.58
C VAL A 588 13.34 16.23 -1.40
N ILE A 589 12.44 16.54 -2.33
CA ILE A 589 11.16 15.84 -2.49
C ILE A 589 11.23 15.00 -3.75
N VAL A 590 11.05 13.68 -3.61
CA VAL A 590 11.14 12.75 -4.72
C VAL A 590 9.99 11.75 -4.68
N GLY A 591 9.46 11.35 -5.83
CA GLY A 591 8.37 10.37 -5.85
C GLY A 591 7.71 10.21 -7.21
N ASN A 592 6.67 9.35 -7.22
CA ASN A 592 5.80 9.11 -8.36
C ASN A 592 4.35 9.43 -7.98
N PRO A 593 3.92 10.71 -8.03
CA PRO A 593 2.56 11.09 -7.64
C PRO A 593 1.52 10.46 -8.58
N PRO A 594 0.29 10.17 -8.10
CA PRO A 594 -0.75 9.51 -8.88
C PRO A 594 -1.15 10.30 -10.12
N TRP A 595 -1.31 9.60 -11.28
CA TRP A 595 -1.67 10.18 -12.56
C TRP A 595 -3.18 10.06 -12.81
N VAL A 596 -3.96 10.81 -12.07
CA VAL A 596 -5.42 10.80 -12.15
C VAL A 596 -5.92 12.15 -12.66
N ARG A 597 -6.78 12.12 -13.68
CA ARG A 597 -7.38 13.34 -14.21
C ARG A 597 -8.41 13.90 -13.24
N TRP A 598 -8.48 15.22 -13.16
CA TRP A 598 -9.46 15.95 -12.36
C TRP A 598 -10.89 15.46 -12.54
N SER A 599 -11.30 15.20 -13.78
CA SER A 599 -12.65 14.69 -14.10
C SER A 599 -12.96 13.30 -13.57
N LYS A 600 -11.93 12.53 -13.18
CA LYS A 600 -12.05 11.19 -12.60
C LYS A 600 -12.01 11.15 -11.08
N LEU A 601 -11.66 12.28 -10.47
CA LEU A 601 -11.71 12.39 -9.03
C LEU A 601 -13.16 12.46 -8.57
N PRO A 602 -13.47 11.89 -7.41
CA PRO A 602 -14.80 11.97 -6.82
C PRO A 602 -15.22 13.39 -6.51
N GLU A 603 -16.49 13.63 -6.60
CA GLU A 603 -17.06 14.95 -6.41
C GLU A 603 -16.73 15.55 -5.04
N LEU A 604 -16.87 14.78 -3.98
CA LEU A 604 -16.54 15.23 -2.62
C LEU A 604 -15.07 15.64 -2.48
N TYR A 605 -14.16 14.81 -3.00
CA TYR A 605 -12.73 15.11 -2.95
C TYR A 605 -12.39 16.33 -3.84
N ARG A 606 -12.96 16.42 -5.04
CA ARG A 606 -12.79 17.59 -5.92
C ARG A 606 -13.23 18.89 -5.23
N ASN A 607 -14.38 18.87 -4.55
CA ASN A 607 -14.88 20.03 -3.82
C ASN A 607 -13.95 20.45 -2.69
N ARG A 608 -13.37 19.47 -2.00
CA ARG A 608 -12.40 19.69 -0.91
C ARG A 608 -11.09 20.31 -1.39
N VAL A 609 -10.54 19.86 -2.52
CA VAL A 609 -9.25 20.33 -3.04
C VAL A 609 -9.37 21.49 -4.03
N ALA A 610 -10.58 21.84 -4.49
CA ALA A 610 -10.79 22.95 -5.41
C ALA A 610 -10.27 24.31 -4.93
N PRO A 611 -10.37 24.68 -3.64
CA PRO A 611 -9.74 25.90 -3.12
C PRO A 611 -8.23 25.93 -3.34
N THR A 612 -7.54 24.82 -3.08
CA THR A 612 -6.10 24.65 -3.30
C THR A 612 -5.73 24.84 -4.78
N CYS A 613 -6.55 24.31 -5.70
CA CYS A 613 -6.36 24.55 -7.13
C CYS A 613 -6.45 26.03 -7.50
N ARG A 614 -7.34 26.79 -6.85
CA ARG A 614 -7.48 28.24 -7.06
C ARG A 614 -6.32 29.01 -6.47
N LYS A 615 -5.83 28.63 -5.28
CA LYS A 615 -4.66 29.23 -4.64
C LYS A 615 -3.45 29.25 -5.57
N TYR A 616 -3.18 28.13 -6.25
CA TYR A 616 -2.04 28.03 -7.18
C TYR A 616 -2.39 28.43 -8.62
N ASP A 617 -3.63 28.87 -8.90
CA ASP A 617 -4.08 29.22 -10.27
C ASP A 617 -3.78 28.09 -11.28
N ILE A 618 -3.95 26.83 -10.86
CA ILE A 618 -3.48 25.67 -11.64
C ILE A 618 -4.45 25.29 -12.76
N PHE A 619 -5.69 25.78 -12.74
CA PHE A 619 -6.64 25.56 -13.82
C PHE A 619 -6.27 26.40 -15.04
N SER A 620 -6.53 25.87 -16.24
CA SER A 620 -6.37 26.62 -17.48
C SER A 620 -7.39 27.78 -17.54
N ARG A 621 -6.94 28.95 -17.93
CA ARG A 621 -7.82 30.11 -18.16
C ARG A 621 -8.50 30.07 -19.53
N THR A 622 -7.96 29.25 -20.42
CA THR A 622 -8.50 29.10 -21.79
C THR A 622 -9.64 28.10 -21.77
N PRO A 623 -10.88 28.46 -22.18
CA PRO A 623 -11.97 27.52 -22.28
C PRO A 623 -11.61 26.41 -23.26
N TYR A 624 -11.54 25.16 -22.78
CA TYR A 624 -11.23 24.01 -23.60
C TYR A 624 -12.46 23.10 -23.73
N TYR A 625 -12.70 22.62 -24.94
CA TYR A 625 -13.76 21.63 -25.20
C TYR A 625 -13.36 20.33 -24.50
N GLY A 626 -14.04 19.98 -23.41
CA GLY A 626 -13.76 18.78 -22.62
C GLY A 626 -13.54 19.02 -21.12
N GLY A 627 -13.59 20.27 -20.66
CA GLY A 627 -13.42 20.62 -19.24
C GLY A 627 -11.97 20.61 -18.79
N ASN A 628 -11.74 20.79 -17.50
CA ASN A 628 -10.40 20.75 -16.90
C ASN A 628 -9.87 19.31 -16.88
N GLU A 629 -9.01 18.97 -17.82
CA GLU A 629 -8.29 17.69 -17.91
C GLU A 629 -6.95 17.75 -17.12
N LEU A 630 -6.91 18.53 -16.04
CA LEU A 630 -5.75 18.63 -15.17
C LEU A 630 -5.47 17.24 -14.56
N ASP A 631 -4.21 16.85 -14.59
CA ASP A 631 -3.72 15.67 -13.85
C ASP A 631 -3.36 16.11 -12.42
N ILE A 632 -3.81 15.33 -11.41
CA ILE A 632 -3.63 15.68 -9.99
C ILE A 632 -2.16 15.74 -9.58
N SER A 633 -1.27 15.03 -10.29
CA SER A 633 0.17 15.08 -10.03
C SER A 633 0.73 16.50 -10.17
N GLY A 634 0.14 17.32 -11.05
CA GLY A 634 0.49 18.74 -11.17
C GLY A 634 0.11 19.55 -9.94
N LEU A 635 -1.05 19.29 -9.32
CA LEU A 635 -1.45 19.94 -8.07
C LEU A 635 -0.56 19.50 -6.91
N ILE A 636 -0.27 18.21 -6.80
CA ILE A 636 0.66 17.67 -5.80
C ILE A 636 2.03 18.36 -5.91
N THR A 637 2.56 18.53 -7.12
CA THR A 637 3.83 19.24 -7.36
C THR A 637 3.84 20.61 -6.66
N TYR A 638 2.77 21.39 -6.79
CA TYR A 638 2.69 22.73 -6.18
C TYR A 638 2.51 22.67 -4.67
N THR A 639 1.62 21.82 -4.19
CA THR A 639 1.31 21.74 -2.77
C THR A 639 2.50 21.26 -1.93
N VAL A 640 3.21 20.25 -2.40
CA VAL A 640 4.38 19.73 -1.66
C VAL A 640 5.56 20.70 -1.71
N SER A 641 5.73 21.39 -2.84
CA SER A 641 6.76 22.43 -2.97
C SER A 641 6.49 23.65 -2.10
N ASP A 642 5.23 24.05 -1.95
CA ASP A 642 4.86 25.14 -1.06
C ASP A 642 5.08 24.76 0.42
N LYS A 643 4.55 23.60 0.85
CA LYS A 643 4.43 23.23 2.27
C LYS A 643 5.71 22.64 2.85
N TRP A 644 6.43 21.83 2.08
CA TRP A 644 7.50 21.00 2.63
C TRP A 644 8.86 21.14 1.94
N LEU A 645 8.95 21.76 0.75
CA LEU A 645 10.24 21.95 0.10
C LEU A 645 10.88 23.25 0.61
N ARG A 646 12.11 23.18 1.15
CA ARG A 646 12.85 24.37 1.55
C ARG A 646 13.23 25.25 0.35
N SER A 647 13.52 26.51 0.60
CA SER A 647 14.10 27.37 -0.43
C SER A 647 15.46 26.81 -0.87
N GLY A 648 15.70 26.73 -2.18
CA GLY A 648 16.85 26.03 -2.78
C GLY A 648 16.77 24.51 -2.79
N GLY A 649 15.72 23.92 -2.23
CA GLY A 649 15.47 22.48 -2.25
C GLY A 649 15.09 21.96 -3.63
N GLN A 650 15.28 20.66 -3.85
CA GLN A 650 15.11 19.99 -5.14
C GLN A 650 13.84 19.13 -5.16
N LEU A 651 13.02 19.29 -6.19
CA LEU A 651 11.88 18.44 -6.50
C LEU A 651 12.21 17.52 -7.68
N ILE A 652 12.01 16.21 -7.52
CA ILE A 652 12.27 15.22 -8.57
C ILE A 652 11.07 14.29 -8.68
N PHE A 653 10.20 14.51 -9.65
CA PHE A 653 8.96 13.75 -9.79
C PHE A 653 8.87 13.00 -11.11
N LEU A 654 8.28 11.81 -11.05
CA LEU A 654 7.79 11.11 -12.22
C LEU A 654 6.43 11.69 -12.61
N LEU A 655 6.36 12.38 -13.73
CA LEU A 655 5.16 13.06 -14.20
C LEU A 655 4.74 12.57 -15.59
N THR A 656 3.55 13.01 -16.02
CA THR A 656 3.10 12.79 -17.39
C THR A 656 3.61 13.88 -18.32
N GLN A 657 4.07 13.51 -19.52
CA GLN A 657 4.53 14.47 -20.55
C GLN A 657 3.47 15.52 -20.90
N THR A 658 2.19 15.21 -20.68
CA THR A 658 1.07 16.11 -20.94
C THR A 658 1.17 17.44 -20.19
N HIS A 659 1.82 17.48 -19.02
CA HIS A 659 2.04 18.72 -18.28
C HIS A 659 2.80 19.77 -19.09
N PHE A 660 3.71 19.34 -19.92
CA PHE A 660 4.58 20.25 -20.71
C PHE A 660 4.00 20.59 -22.08
N GLN A 661 3.23 19.70 -22.69
CA GLN A 661 2.80 19.85 -24.09
C GLN A 661 1.29 20.10 -24.27
N SER A 662 0.44 19.80 -23.28
CA SER A 662 -1.00 19.99 -23.42
C SER A 662 -1.42 21.42 -23.11
N ALA A 663 -2.36 21.94 -23.87
CA ALA A 663 -3.00 23.24 -23.58
C ALA A 663 -3.74 23.22 -22.22
N SER A 664 -4.35 22.08 -21.87
CA SER A 664 -5.07 21.92 -20.58
C SER A 664 -4.19 22.03 -19.34
N SER A 665 -2.87 21.88 -19.48
CA SER A 665 -1.90 22.00 -18.38
C SER A 665 -1.24 23.39 -18.33
N GLU A 666 -1.86 24.42 -18.86
CA GLU A 666 -1.37 25.80 -18.83
C GLU A 666 -1.01 26.26 -17.42
N GLY A 667 -1.87 26.00 -16.44
CA GLY A 667 -1.65 26.40 -15.04
C GLY A 667 -0.41 25.74 -14.43
N PHE A 668 -0.15 24.45 -14.73
CA PHE A 668 1.07 23.77 -14.29
C PHE A 668 2.35 24.48 -14.77
N ARG A 669 2.38 24.99 -16.00
CA ARG A 669 3.55 25.64 -16.58
C ARG A 669 3.75 27.11 -16.15
N ARG A 670 2.96 27.63 -15.22
CA ARG A 670 3.23 28.94 -14.61
C ARG A 670 4.41 28.90 -13.66
N PHE A 671 4.67 27.73 -13.07
CA PHE A 671 5.76 27.49 -12.11
C PHE A 671 5.81 28.50 -10.96
N ARG A 672 4.68 29.10 -10.62
CA ARG A 672 4.54 30.11 -9.58
C ARG A 672 3.83 29.49 -8.38
N ILE A 673 4.51 29.42 -7.24
CA ILE A 673 3.94 28.92 -5.98
C ILE A 673 3.16 30.07 -5.32
N ASP A 674 3.82 31.21 -5.11
CA ASP A 674 3.23 32.43 -4.56
C ASP A 674 3.84 33.70 -5.20
N GLU A 675 3.75 34.86 -4.56
CA GLU A 675 4.30 36.12 -5.09
C GLU A 675 5.81 36.16 -5.16
N ASN A 676 6.49 35.45 -4.25
CA ASN A 676 7.92 35.46 -4.07
C ASN A 676 8.62 34.15 -4.42
N ASN A 677 7.87 33.03 -4.54
CA ASN A 677 8.40 31.71 -4.71
C ASN A 677 7.95 31.07 -6.03
N PHE A 678 8.92 30.47 -6.72
CA PHE A 678 8.74 29.80 -8.00
C PHE A 678 9.37 28.40 -7.95
N LEU A 679 8.87 27.53 -8.83
CA LEU A 679 9.57 26.32 -9.23
C LEU A 679 10.41 26.64 -10.47
N PHE A 680 11.69 26.45 -10.36
CA PHE A 680 12.64 26.61 -11.47
C PHE A 680 12.90 25.24 -12.11
N PRO A 681 12.34 24.96 -13.32
CA PRO A 681 12.61 23.71 -14.02
C PRO A 681 14.09 23.63 -14.42
N GLU A 682 14.79 22.60 -14.01
CA GLU A 682 16.20 22.36 -14.37
C GLU A 682 16.32 21.43 -15.56
N SER A 683 15.64 20.27 -15.49
CA SER A 683 15.70 19.29 -16.57
C SER A 683 14.45 18.41 -16.66
N VAL A 684 14.25 17.82 -17.83
CA VAL A 684 13.22 16.81 -18.11
C VAL A 684 13.84 15.64 -18.86
N GLU A 685 13.69 14.42 -18.33
CA GLU A 685 14.05 13.18 -19.00
C GLU A 685 12.79 12.51 -19.57
N ASP A 686 12.61 12.49 -20.87
CA ASP A 686 11.43 11.95 -21.56
C ASP A 686 11.62 10.46 -21.87
N LEU A 687 10.89 9.63 -21.15
CA LEU A 687 10.94 8.16 -21.23
C LEU A 687 9.81 7.57 -22.09
N LYS A 688 9.09 8.39 -22.85
CA LYS A 688 7.89 7.94 -23.62
C LYS A 688 8.14 6.75 -24.54
N ALA A 689 9.35 6.64 -25.10
CA ALA A 689 9.69 5.57 -26.01
C ALA A 689 9.98 4.23 -25.28
N LEU A 690 10.31 4.28 -24.01
CA LEU A 690 10.67 3.11 -23.19
C LEU A 690 9.47 2.48 -22.51
N LYS A 691 8.36 3.23 -22.32
CA LYS A 691 7.15 2.78 -21.63
C LYS A 691 7.45 2.08 -20.31
N PRO A 692 8.04 2.78 -19.32
CA PRO A 692 8.39 2.18 -18.03
C PRO A 692 7.20 1.57 -17.28
N PHE A 693 6.00 2.06 -17.56
CA PHE A 693 4.73 1.51 -17.06
C PHE A 693 3.94 0.93 -18.23
N PRO A 694 4.09 -0.37 -18.55
CA PRO A 694 3.42 -0.99 -19.70
C PRO A 694 1.91 -0.82 -19.71
N ASP A 695 1.32 -0.78 -18.52
CA ASP A 695 -0.12 -0.69 -18.27
C ASP A 695 -0.67 0.74 -18.30
N ALA A 696 0.19 1.76 -18.20
CA ALA A 696 -0.22 3.15 -18.27
C ALA A 696 -0.33 3.64 -19.72
N ALA A 697 -1.42 4.33 -20.03
CA ALA A 697 -1.60 4.99 -21.32
C ALA A 697 -0.73 6.27 -21.44
N ASN A 698 -0.28 6.80 -20.32
CA ASN A 698 0.43 8.06 -20.21
C ASN A 698 1.92 7.90 -20.55
N LYS A 699 2.51 8.97 -21.05
CA LYS A 699 3.94 9.04 -21.35
C LYS A 699 4.67 9.59 -20.13
N THR A 700 5.68 8.89 -19.66
CA THR A 700 6.41 9.18 -18.43
C THR A 700 7.57 10.13 -18.70
N VAL A 701 7.79 11.08 -17.80
CA VAL A 701 8.99 11.91 -17.72
C VAL A 701 9.52 11.95 -16.29
N ILE A 702 10.83 12.15 -16.12
CA ILE A 702 11.45 12.57 -14.85
C ILE A 702 11.56 14.10 -14.93
N PHE A 703 10.93 14.81 -14.03
CA PHE A 703 10.96 16.26 -13.93
C PHE A 703 11.80 16.68 -12.73
N VAL A 704 12.78 17.53 -12.96
CA VAL A 704 13.67 18.08 -11.95
C VAL A 704 13.47 19.58 -11.88
N ALA A 705 13.19 20.11 -10.68
CA ALA A 705 13.03 21.53 -10.43
C ALA A 705 13.57 21.92 -9.06
N LYS A 706 13.90 23.20 -8.89
CA LYS A 706 14.26 23.79 -7.58
C LYS A 706 13.27 24.84 -7.15
N LYS A 707 13.02 24.96 -5.85
CA LYS A 707 12.23 26.06 -5.29
C LYS A 707 13.11 27.26 -5.04
N GLY A 708 12.69 28.45 -5.47
CA GLY A 708 13.45 29.67 -5.23
C GLY A 708 12.69 30.93 -5.58
N GLY A 709 13.30 32.09 -5.28
CA GLY A 709 12.74 33.42 -5.55
C GLY A 709 12.95 33.93 -6.97
N VAL A 710 13.53 33.12 -7.86
CA VAL A 710 13.81 33.51 -9.24
C VAL A 710 12.77 32.91 -10.19
N GLN A 711 12.26 33.72 -11.11
CA GLN A 711 11.35 33.24 -12.14
C GLN A 711 12.03 32.24 -13.06
N PRO A 712 11.28 31.22 -13.57
CA PRO A 712 11.81 30.24 -14.51
C PRO A 712 12.45 30.88 -15.73
N SER A 713 13.63 30.42 -16.10
CA SER A 713 14.30 30.80 -17.34
C SER A 713 14.26 29.66 -18.35
N PHE A 714 14.37 29.99 -19.62
CA PHE A 714 14.38 29.05 -20.73
C PHE A 714 15.61 29.29 -21.60
N PRO A 715 16.12 28.29 -22.33
CA PRO A 715 15.58 26.94 -22.46
C PRO A 715 15.76 26.07 -21.19
N VAL A 716 14.93 25.02 -21.07
CA VAL A 716 15.10 23.96 -20.08
C VAL A 716 15.74 22.76 -20.78
N ASP A 717 16.69 22.11 -20.11
CA ASP A 717 17.34 20.90 -20.60
C ASP A 717 16.33 19.77 -20.78
N TYR A 718 16.30 19.13 -21.94
CA TYR A 718 15.35 18.09 -22.28
C TYR A 718 16.04 16.90 -22.94
N ALA A 719 16.03 15.75 -22.27
CA ALA A 719 16.64 14.54 -22.79
C ALA A 719 15.58 13.51 -23.20
N VAL A 720 15.60 13.08 -24.44
CA VAL A 720 14.69 12.04 -24.95
C VAL A 720 15.42 10.69 -24.99
N TRP A 721 14.84 9.74 -24.24
CA TRP A 721 15.36 8.37 -24.21
C TRP A 721 14.71 7.53 -25.32
N SER A 722 15.53 6.71 -25.98
CA SER A 722 15.09 5.75 -27.00
C SER A 722 15.84 4.44 -26.86
N SER A 723 15.23 3.36 -27.36
CA SER A 723 15.93 2.06 -27.41
C SER A 723 17.07 2.13 -28.42
N ALA A 724 18.24 1.59 -28.05
CA ALA A 724 19.37 1.44 -28.95
C ALA A 724 18.97 0.56 -30.13
N GLN A 725 19.62 0.78 -31.29
CA GLN A 725 19.32 0.08 -32.51
C GLN A 725 19.41 -1.46 -32.32
N GLY A 726 18.37 -2.18 -32.76
CA GLY A 726 18.28 -3.63 -32.62
C GLY A 726 17.86 -4.14 -31.24
N LYS A 727 17.51 -3.27 -30.31
CA LYS A 727 17.02 -3.64 -28.96
C LYS A 727 15.50 -3.49 -28.86
N SER A 728 14.87 -4.37 -28.06
CA SER A 728 13.45 -4.27 -27.75
C SER A 728 13.12 -2.98 -27.02
N ARG A 729 11.96 -2.37 -27.31
CA ARG A 729 11.43 -1.21 -26.60
C ARG A 729 10.92 -1.58 -25.20
N THR A 730 10.51 -2.83 -24.99
CA THR A 730 10.05 -3.31 -23.70
C THR A 730 11.25 -3.59 -22.81
N ILE A 731 11.30 -2.90 -21.69
CA ILE A 731 12.28 -3.13 -20.63
C ILE A 731 11.70 -4.19 -19.69
N PRO A 732 12.43 -5.26 -19.36
CA PRO A 732 12.01 -6.21 -18.36
C PRO A 732 11.76 -5.53 -17.01
N GLU A 733 10.74 -5.98 -16.28
CA GLU A 733 10.37 -5.38 -14.98
C GLU A 733 11.54 -5.40 -13.98
N HIS A 734 12.34 -6.46 -14.03
CA HIS A 734 13.50 -6.69 -13.14
C HIS A 734 14.84 -6.28 -13.75
N ALA A 735 14.84 -5.47 -14.81
CA ALA A 735 16.07 -4.97 -15.38
C ALA A 735 16.82 -4.10 -14.37
N THR A 736 18.12 -4.29 -14.27
CA THR A 736 18.99 -3.41 -13.50
C THR A 736 19.17 -2.06 -14.24
N LYS A 737 19.48 -1.00 -13.49
CA LYS A 737 19.81 0.31 -14.08
C LYS A 737 20.90 0.17 -15.18
N GLN A 738 21.95 -0.61 -14.94
CA GLN A 738 23.02 -0.79 -15.92
C GLN A 738 22.55 -1.48 -17.20
N GLU A 739 21.68 -2.46 -17.10
CA GLU A 739 21.09 -3.10 -18.27
C GLU A 739 20.23 -2.14 -19.09
N VAL A 740 19.48 -1.27 -18.42
CA VAL A 740 18.67 -0.23 -19.09
C VAL A 740 19.57 0.78 -19.80
N LEU A 741 20.61 1.27 -19.13
CA LEU A 741 21.57 2.20 -19.73
C LEU A 741 22.27 1.61 -20.96
N ASN A 742 22.62 0.33 -20.90
CA ASN A 742 23.25 -0.38 -22.03
C ASN A 742 22.31 -0.63 -23.23
N ARG A 743 21.00 -0.51 -23.01
CA ARG A 743 19.96 -0.76 -24.04
C ARG A 743 19.32 0.51 -24.56
N THR A 744 19.73 1.67 -24.06
CA THR A 744 19.08 2.95 -24.38
C THR A 744 20.11 3.97 -24.87
N THR A 745 19.60 4.95 -25.59
CA THR A 745 20.34 6.13 -26.01
C THR A 745 19.59 7.39 -25.60
N ARG A 746 20.30 8.48 -25.34
CA ARG A 746 19.73 9.78 -25.00
C ARG A 746 20.01 10.78 -26.09
N THR A 747 18.99 11.53 -26.51
CA THR A 747 19.13 12.69 -27.41
C THR A 747 18.83 13.94 -26.60
N PHE A 748 19.78 14.83 -26.50
CA PHE A 748 19.67 16.09 -25.77
C PHE A 748 19.06 17.16 -26.67
N LEU A 749 18.05 17.83 -26.16
CA LEU A 749 17.24 18.85 -26.81
C LEU A 749 17.02 20.00 -25.82
N GLU A 750 16.40 21.07 -26.29
CA GLU A 750 16.01 22.23 -25.51
C GLU A 750 14.48 22.40 -25.53
N ALA A 751 13.89 22.66 -24.38
CA ALA A 751 12.47 22.94 -24.25
C ALA A 751 12.23 24.44 -24.05
N ASN A 752 11.39 25.05 -24.90
CA ASN A 752 11.01 26.46 -24.83
C ASN A 752 9.49 26.62 -24.94
N PRO A 753 8.88 27.58 -24.21
CA PRO A 753 7.47 27.91 -24.39
C PRO A 753 7.25 28.51 -25.79
N VAL A 754 6.34 27.91 -26.56
CA VAL A 754 6.10 28.29 -27.98
C VAL A 754 5.77 29.76 -28.15
N GLN A 755 4.94 30.34 -27.28
CA GLN A 755 4.49 31.73 -27.33
C GLN A 755 4.92 32.51 -26.06
N GLY A 756 5.91 32.01 -25.31
CA GLY A 756 6.31 32.54 -24.01
C GLY A 756 5.31 32.19 -22.88
N GLY A 757 5.65 32.57 -21.66
CA GLY A 757 4.84 32.33 -20.46
C GLY A 757 4.52 30.86 -20.23
N SER A 758 3.27 30.54 -19.94
CA SER A 758 2.76 29.19 -19.66
C SER A 758 2.28 28.41 -20.90
N SER A 759 2.65 28.86 -22.10
CA SER A 759 2.29 28.13 -23.33
C SER A 759 2.93 26.75 -23.40
N PRO A 760 2.39 25.82 -24.22
CA PRO A 760 3.01 24.50 -24.44
C PRO A 760 4.46 24.61 -24.86
N TRP A 761 5.28 23.63 -24.46
CA TRP A 761 6.71 23.64 -24.81
C TRP A 761 6.96 23.05 -26.19
N ALA A 762 7.78 23.74 -26.99
CA ALA A 762 8.47 23.19 -28.16
C ALA A 762 9.77 22.55 -27.70
N ILE A 763 10.02 21.32 -28.13
CA ILE A 763 11.20 20.52 -27.77
C ILE A 763 11.99 20.33 -29.05
N LEU A 764 13.12 21.00 -29.18
CA LEU A 764 13.89 21.12 -30.41
C LEU A 764 15.39 21.01 -30.14
N PRO A 765 16.22 20.68 -31.15
CA PRO A 765 17.67 20.82 -31.05
C PRO A 765 18.06 22.23 -30.64
N SER A 766 19.20 22.35 -29.98
CA SER A 766 19.74 23.64 -29.55
C SER A 766 19.86 24.63 -30.74
N GLY A 767 19.35 25.84 -30.56
CA GLY A 767 19.38 26.89 -31.58
C GLY A 767 18.25 26.85 -32.61
N ASP A 768 17.48 25.77 -32.74
CA ASP A 768 16.40 25.66 -33.73
C ASP A 768 15.13 26.42 -33.33
N PHE A 769 14.98 26.75 -32.06
CA PHE A 769 13.77 27.41 -31.56
C PHE A 769 13.53 28.79 -32.22
N ASP A 770 14.55 29.60 -32.39
CA ASP A 770 14.45 30.93 -33.00
C ASP A 770 13.97 30.88 -34.46
N ILE A 771 14.33 29.77 -35.15
CA ILE A 771 13.85 29.54 -36.53
C ILE A 771 12.37 29.12 -36.47
N CYS A 772 12.02 28.14 -35.64
CA CYS A 772 10.68 27.62 -35.52
C CYS A 772 9.68 28.65 -34.98
N LYS A 773 10.13 29.56 -34.10
CA LYS A 773 9.32 30.64 -33.56
C LYS A 773 8.71 31.54 -34.65
N LYS A 774 9.36 31.68 -35.81
CA LYS A 774 8.84 32.41 -36.96
C LYS A 774 7.58 31.79 -37.56
N LEU A 775 7.34 30.50 -37.32
CA LEU A 775 6.14 29.78 -37.76
C LEU A 775 4.96 29.94 -36.78
N VAL A 776 5.18 30.54 -35.61
CA VAL A 776 4.16 30.70 -34.57
C VAL A 776 3.30 31.90 -34.90
N GLY A 777 1.98 31.71 -34.87
CA GLY A 777 1.00 32.76 -35.12
C GLY A 777 -0.22 32.26 -35.84
N LYS A 778 -1.13 33.17 -36.14
CA LYS A 778 -2.35 32.90 -36.91
C LYS A 778 -1.99 32.78 -38.41
N CYS A 779 -2.26 31.61 -39.00
CA CYS A 779 -2.16 31.46 -40.46
C CYS A 779 -3.23 32.32 -41.15
N THR A 780 -2.79 33.16 -42.11
CA THR A 780 -3.66 34.09 -42.80
C THR A 780 -4.31 33.53 -44.06
N TRP A 781 -3.77 32.44 -44.58
CA TRP A 781 -4.20 31.87 -45.86
C TRP A 781 -4.90 30.52 -45.74
N THR A 782 -4.85 29.88 -44.57
CA THR A 782 -5.57 28.61 -44.31
C THR A 782 -5.94 28.50 -42.85
N GLU A 783 -6.96 27.69 -42.59
CA GLU A 783 -7.41 27.37 -41.24
C GLU A 783 -7.59 25.85 -41.09
N GLY A 784 -6.93 25.27 -40.10
CA GLY A 784 -7.16 23.87 -39.72
C GLY A 784 -8.46 23.75 -38.93
N ARG A 785 -9.40 22.96 -39.44
CA ARG A 785 -10.68 22.70 -38.75
C ARG A 785 -10.74 21.25 -38.31
N LYS A 786 -11.30 21.02 -37.11
CA LYS A 786 -11.68 19.70 -36.69
C LYS A 786 -12.87 19.22 -37.55
N GLY A 787 -12.79 18.02 -38.08
CA GLY A 787 -13.88 17.44 -38.84
C GLY A 787 -15.11 17.13 -37.95
N ILE A 788 -16.10 16.46 -38.53
CA ILE A 788 -17.31 16.06 -37.83
C ILE A 788 -16.98 15.18 -36.63
N THR A 789 -17.58 15.49 -35.50
CA THR A 789 -17.55 14.65 -34.30
C THR A 789 -18.92 14.05 -34.09
N CYS A 790 -19.01 12.72 -34.15
CA CYS A 790 -20.21 11.95 -33.84
C CYS A 790 -19.97 11.16 -32.57
N ASP A 791 -20.85 11.25 -31.59
CA ASP A 791 -20.71 10.50 -30.34
C ASP A 791 -21.01 9.00 -30.53
N LEU A 792 -21.81 8.66 -31.55
CA LEU A 792 -22.21 7.28 -31.89
C LEU A 792 -21.84 6.95 -33.34
N ASN A 793 -20.55 6.81 -33.63
CA ASN A 793 -20.07 6.50 -34.99
C ASN A 793 -20.73 5.25 -35.60
N GLY A 794 -21.04 4.22 -34.77
CA GLY A 794 -21.70 3.02 -35.23
C GLY A 794 -23.12 3.23 -35.77
N VAL A 795 -23.80 4.32 -35.39
CA VAL A 795 -25.14 4.69 -35.85
C VAL A 795 -25.07 5.67 -37.02
N TYR A 796 -24.19 6.68 -36.96
CA TYR A 796 -24.15 7.77 -37.92
C TYR A 796 -23.27 7.49 -39.12
N PHE A 797 -22.29 6.57 -39.02
CA PHE A 797 -21.57 6.09 -40.20
C PHE A 797 -22.27 4.86 -40.74
N VAL A 798 -22.80 4.95 -41.93
CA VAL A 798 -23.68 3.94 -42.52
C VAL A 798 -23.18 3.45 -43.86
N ASN A 799 -23.67 2.30 -44.30
CA ASN A 799 -23.55 1.84 -45.68
C ASN A 799 -24.87 2.02 -46.39
N VAL A 800 -24.87 2.55 -47.60
CA VAL A 800 -26.04 2.54 -48.46
C VAL A 800 -26.20 1.15 -49.08
N VAL A 801 -27.31 0.51 -48.81
CA VAL A 801 -27.60 -0.87 -49.26
C VAL A 801 -28.52 -0.87 -50.48
N ASN A 802 -29.47 0.08 -50.53
CA ASN A 802 -30.45 0.11 -51.64
C ASN A 802 -30.95 1.56 -51.85
N VAL A 803 -31.48 1.85 -53.03
CA VAL A 803 -32.04 3.15 -53.38
C VAL A 803 -33.51 2.91 -53.85
N SER A 804 -34.41 3.80 -53.41
CA SER A 804 -35.81 3.75 -53.87
C SER A 804 -35.89 4.01 -55.37
N TYR A 805 -36.94 3.50 -55.98
CA TYR A 805 -37.18 3.63 -57.42
C TYR A 805 -37.23 5.09 -57.93
N ASP A 806 -37.71 5.96 -57.10
CA ASP A 806 -37.83 7.42 -57.39
C ASP A 806 -36.55 8.19 -56.95
N GLY A 807 -35.55 7.53 -56.39
CA GLY A 807 -34.31 8.16 -55.94
C GLY A 807 -34.42 9.07 -54.68
N THR A 808 -35.59 9.18 -54.07
CA THR A 808 -35.84 10.12 -52.94
C THR A 808 -35.38 9.52 -51.63
N ARG A 809 -35.31 8.17 -51.48
CA ARG A 809 -34.93 7.49 -50.27
C ARG A 809 -33.84 6.46 -50.51
N VAL A 810 -33.04 6.22 -49.50
CA VAL A 810 -32.01 5.19 -49.49
C VAL A 810 -32.21 4.27 -48.29
N GLN A 811 -31.93 2.99 -48.49
CA GLN A 811 -31.84 2.06 -47.38
C GLN A 811 -30.45 2.03 -46.87
N ILE A 812 -30.28 2.40 -45.59
CA ILE A 812 -28.99 2.42 -44.89
C ILE A 812 -28.87 1.22 -43.96
N GLU A 813 -27.62 0.80 -43.72
CA GLU A 813 -27.25 -0.22 -42.71
C GLU A 813 -26.28 0.40 -41.74
N THR A 814 -26.59 0.32 -40.42
CA THR A 814 -25.69 0.79 -39.33
C THR A 814 -24.41 -0.03 -39.27
N ARG A 815 -23.36 0.58 -38.77
CA ARG A 815 -22.02 -0.01 -38.69
C ARG A 815 -21.53 -0.10 -37.23
N PRO A 816 -21.98 -1.09 -36.44
CA PRO A 816 -21.53 -1.24 -35.04
C PRO A 816 -20.00 -1.24 -34.89
N GLU A 817 -19.29 -1.81 -35.87
CA GLU A 817 -17.83 -1.89 -35.93
C GLU A 817 -17.12 -0.52 -36.12
N ALA A 818 -17.84 0.51 -36.54
CA ALA A 818 -17.28 1.85 -36.76
C ALA A 818 -17.15 2.66 -35.46
N GLY A 819 -17.80 2.24 -34.36
CA GLY A 819 -17.82 2.92 -33.07
C GLY A 819 -17.20 2.05 -31.95
N ARG A 820 -16.92 2.70 -30.80
CA ARG A 820 -16.47 2.02 -29.57
C ARG A 820 -17.63 1.59 -28.68
N THR A 821 -18.78 2.23 -28.82
CA THR A 821 -19.97 1.95 -28.03
C THR A 821 -20.73 0.80 -28.66
N ASN A 822 -21.12 -0.19 -27.86
CA ASN A 822 -21.96 -1.29 -28.34
C ASN A 822 -23.39 -0.77 -28.59
N ILE A 823 -23.77 -0.71 -29.84
CA ILE A 823 -25.12 -0.30 -30.28
C ILE A 823 -26.03 -1.47 -30.67
N GLY A 824 -25.63 -2.70 -30.37
CA GLY A 824 -26.34 -3.90 -30.78
C GLY A 824 -26.05 -4.31 -32.23
N PRO A 825 -26.86 -5.23 -32.78
CA PRO A 825 -26.65 -5.75 -34.14
C PRO A 825 -26.90 -4.71 -35.23
N LYS A 826 -26.39 -4.97 -36.42
CA LYS A 826 -26.66 -4.16 -37.61
C LYS A 826 -28.15 -4.01 -37.84
N ARG A 827 -28.59 -2.80 -38.14
CA ARG A 827 -30.00 -2.45 -38.42
C ARG A 827 -30.09 -1.77 -39.75
N ARG A 828 -31.22 -2.04 -40.48
CA ARG A 828 -31.52 -1.40 -41.76
C ARG A 828 -32.78 -0.59 -41.66
N PHE A 829 -32.79 0.61 -42.23
CA PHE A 829 -33.96 1.49 -42.34
C PHE A 829 -33.86 2.41 -43.55
N TRP A 830 -34.95 2.96 -43.97
CA TRP A 830 -35.04 3.90 -45.07
C TRP A 830 -34.96 5.32 -44.54
N VAL A 831 -34.07 6.13 -45.12
CA VAL A 831 -33.91 7.56 -44.85
C VAL A 831 -33.98 8.34 -46.15
N GLU A 832 -34.22 9.66 -46.05
CA GLU A 832 -34.18 10.54 -47.20
C GLU A 832 -32.74 10.66 -47.72
N HIS A 833 -32.59 10.61 -49.05
CA HIS A 833 -31.29 10.60 -49.71
C HIS A 833 -30.48 11.89 -49.43
N ASN A 834 -31.16 13.04 -49.31
CA ASN A 834 -30.54 14.35 -49.03
C ASN A 834 -29.97 14.47 -47.58
N LEU A 835 -30.19 13.49 -46.72
CA LEU A 835 -29.61 13.44 -45.37
C LEU A 835 -28.24 12.75 -45.32
N LEU A 836 -27.80 12.14 -46.40
CA LEU A 836 -26.54 11.43 -46.48
C LEU A 836 -25.46 12.30 -47.14
N TYR A 837 -24.29 12.22 -46.55
CA TYR A 837 -23.10 12.95 -47.02
C TYR A 837 -21.90 12.01 -47.00
N PRO A 838 -21.08 11.95 -48.08
CA PRO A 838 -19.86 11.17 -48.07
C PRO A 838 -18.91 11.67 -46.96
N VAL A 839 -18.30 10.73 -46.21
CA VAL A 839 -17.44 11.04 -45.10
C VAL A 839 -16.02 10.50 -45.32
N ILE A 840 -15.02 11.30 -45.00
CA ILE A 840 -13.62 10.89 -44.88
C ILE A 840 -13.35 10.56 -43.40
N LYS A 841 -13.21 9.28 -43.08
CA LYS A 841 -12.96 8.80 -41.72
C LYS A 841 -11.46 8.66 -41.42
N GLY A 842 -10.67 8.31 -42.41
CA GLY A 842 -9.24 8.05 -42.19
C GLY A 842 -8.43 7.86 -43.47
N ALA A 843 -7.19 7.42 -43.31
CA ALA A 843 -6.25 7.25 -44.39
C ALA A 843 -6.69 6.19 -45.43
N SER A 844 -7.61 5.28 -45.08
CA SER A 844 -8.16 4.31 -46.00
C SER A 844 -9.04 4.93 -47.10
N ASP A 845 -9.63 6.12 -46.81
CA ASP A 845 -10.50 6.81 -47.72
C ASP A 845 -9.77 7.71 -48.74
N LEU A 846 -8.49 7.95 -48.53
CA LEU A 846 -7.64 8.76 -49.39
C LEU A 846 -6.42 7.98 -49.86
N LYS A 847 -6.24 7.83 -51.16
CA LYS A 847 -5.10 7.18 -51.81
C LYS A 847 -4.54 8.10 -52.88
N ALA A 848 -3.26 8.43 -52.77
CA ALA A 848 -2.53 9.15 -53.84
C ALA A 848 -3.31 10.32 -54.47
N CYS A 849 -3.86 11.23 -53.66
CA CYS A 849 -4.71 12.36 -54.06
C CYS A 849 -6.09 11.97 -54.64
N GLN A 850 -6.48 10.72 -54.50
CA GLN A 850 -7.82 10.28 -54.90
C GLN A 850 -8.69 10.02 -53.67
N TYR A 851 -9.92 10.53 -53.73
CA TYR A 851 -10.94 10.21 -52.74
C TYR A 851 -11.65 8.93 -53.15
N ASN A 852 -11.60 7.94 -52.29
CA ASN A 852 -12.27 6.68 -52.46
C ASN A 852 -13.11 6.39 -51.20
N PRO A 853 -14.36 6.89 -51.18
CA PRO A 853 -15.17 6.80 -49.97
C PRO A 853 -15.48 5.32 -49.64
N GLN A 854 -15.17 4.96 -48.43
CA GLN A 854 -15.55 3.66 -47.85
C GLN A 854 -16.81 3.76 -47.01
N HIS A 855 -17.28 5.02 -46.75
CA HIS A 855 -18.41 5.31 -45.84
C HIS A 855 -19.23 6.50 -46.34
N GLU A 856 -20.49 6.54 -45.98
CA GLU A 856 -21.41 7.63 -46.11
C GLU A 856 -22.01 8.05 -44.77
#